data_e11517906430696d0ed77753c2c187f2
#
_entry.id   e11517906430696d0ed77753c2c187f2
#
_cell.length_a   1.000
_cell.length_b   1.000
_cell.length_c   1.000
_cell.angle_alpha   90.00
_cell.angle_beta   90.00
_cell.angle_gamma   90.00
#
_symmetry.space_group_name_H-M   'P 1'
#
loop_
_entity.id
_entity.type
_entity.pdbx_description
1 polymer ?
#
loop_
_entity_poly.entity_id
_entity_poly.type
_entity_poly.pdbx_seq_one_letter_code
_entity_poly.pdbx_strand_id
1 'polypeptide(L)'
;MLQHLNRNKSVVDYIDTSEEETALIATNVDDLLKTKWYTHLEIDPSLILGVMGNMIIYPENNPVTRNSFSCGQSKQAVSVYHSNYQMRIDKMGVILNYGQTPLIKSRYLEYVNNEEQPYGVNAIVAIMCYTGYNVEDAILINEGAIQRGIFRTTYYSSYETREESSKITGLTNSKFANIEKNNVVGKKQGYDYSYLDEHGLVKENTELNDKVILIGKINSSLANKDVWTDDSVKTKKGQLGFVDKAFITHGEEGFNIAKVRVREERLPAIGDKMASRAGQKGTLGLIIPEDNMPFTEDGIRPDLIINPHAIPSRMTIGQIVESLFGKVCTSYGAFGDCTAFQVKGPNYSTYAPMLVKAGFHSSGNQVLYNGMSGEQLAADIYMGPTYYMRLKHMVKDKINYRARGPNTVLTRQPVQGRANDGGLRIGEMERDGVLAHGMSYFLNESFMVRGEKEEYFIAICNKTGAIAIYNEAQNLFLSPYADGPIKFNTNPDGSQSIMNLSRFGRSFSVLRVPYAFKLLMQELQIMNVQMHIITEENVDQLLSMSFSNNINKLMKSDEDAAVVVKEINMNIEKRLKEISRAPVNIPEPVLELETPPTAPASAPGSPVIIVPTAPQPEPGSSTPYNPNTSSTPYNPNTPDSLGPAPVPQTNLNTPPTAPGTSESVPMAPASSSTTIPLAPASSSTPVPPAPAQESSTDSSILEVKQPPPPPAESDSGSEEKKVEEATKKIIL
;
A
#
# COMPACT_ATOMS: atom_id res chain seq x y z
N MET A 1 30.03 18.31 -46.40
CA MET A 1 29.22 18.74 -45.27
C MET A 1 29.99 19.62 -44.27
N LEU A 2 31.10 19.21 -43.64
CA LEU A 2 31.90 20.05 -42.74
C LEU A 2 32.29 21.41 -43.31
N GLN A 3 32.67 21.49 -44.58
CA GLN A 3 32.96 22.77 -45.26
C GLN A 3 31.68 23.61 -45.46
N HIS A 4 30.54 22.98 -45.63
CA HIS A 4 29.24 23.65 -45.74
C HIS A 4 28.80 24.21 -44.38
N LEU A 5 28.91 23.41 -43.31
CA LEU A 5 28.63 23.84 -41.95
C LEU A 5 29.56 24.98 -41.48
N ASN A 6 30.84 24.95 -41.89
CA ASN A 6 31.76 26.06 -41.63
C ASN A 6 31.42 27.36 -42.37
N ARG A 7 30.78 27.27 -43.52
CA ARG A 7 30.33 28.43 -44.31
C ARG A 7 28.94 28.94 -43.85
N ASN A 8 28.05 28.03 -43.49
CA ASN A 8 26.68 28.33 -43.06
C ASN A 8 26.59 28.08 -41.56
N LYS A 9 27.02 29.05 -40.77
CA LYS A 9 26.96 28.96 -39.32
C LYS A 9 25.50 28.92 -38.88
N SER A 10 25.19 28.06 -37.89
CA SER A 10 23.89 27.94 -37.26
C SER A 10 22.78 27.29 -38.08
N VAL A 11 23.09 26.29 -38.88
CA VAL A 11 22.06 25.46 -39.52
C VAL A 11 21.69 24.33 -38.54
N VAL A 12 20.73 24.58 -37.71
CA VAL A 12 20.04 23.55 -36.95
C VAL A 12 18.70 23.34 -37.62
N ASP A 13 18.43 22.11 -38.03
CA ASP A 13 17.20 21.71 -38.68
C ASP A 13 16.35 20.86 -37.71
N TYR A 14 15.03 21.07 -37.72
CA TYR A 14 14.07 20.29 -36.97
C TYR A 14 13.34 19.38 -37.92
N ILE A 15 13.68 18.09 -37.88
CA ILE A 15 13.07 17.07 -38.73
C ILE A 15 12.01 16.29 -37.95
N ASP A 16 10.92 15.93 -38.65
CA ASP A 16 9.91 15.04 -38.09
C ASP A 16 10.30 13.56 -38.27
N THR A 17 9.54 12.65 -37.72
CA THR A 17 9.81 11.22 -37.80
C THR A 17 9.73 10.67 -39.24
N SER A 18 8.91 11.25 -40.12
CA SER A 18 8.81 10.84 -41.50
C SER A 18 10.04 11.28 -42.32
N GLU A 19 10.56 12.46 -42.02
CA GLU A 19 11.79 12.96 -42.61
C GLU A 19 13.01 12.22 -42.09
N GLU A 20 13.02 11.88 -40.77
CA GLU A 20 14.06 11.10 -40.13
C GLU A 20 14.23 9.72 -40.78
N GLU A 21 13.15 9.03 -41.16
CA GLU A 21 13.18 7.73 -41.82
C GLU A 21 13.88 7.77 -43.18
N THR A 22 13.87 8.90 -43.88
CA THR A 22 14.47 9.11 -45.19
C THR A 22 15.82 9.81 -45.14
N ALA A 23 16.18 10.44 -44.04
CA ALA A 23 17.45 11.12 -43.82
C ALA A 23 18.57 10.12 -43.52
N LEU A 24 19.76 10.40 -44.01
CA LEU A 24 20.97 9.72 -43.63
C LEU A 24 21.69 10.56 -42.57
N ILE A 25 21.52 10.19 -41.32
CA ILE A 25 22.03 10.95 -40.16
C ILE A 25 23.34 10.32 -39.67
N ALA A 26 24.40 11.09 -39.59
CA ALA A 26 25.64 10.69 -38.95
C ALA A 26 25.53 10.91 -37.45
N THR A 27 25.92 9.96 -36.63
CA THR A 27 25.91 10.10 -35.17
C THR A 27 27.10 10.87 -34.65
N ASN A 28 28.24 10.80 -35.34
CA ASN A 28 29.47 11.48 -34.93
C ASN A 28 30.14 12.18 -36.12
N VAL A 29 30.94 13.19 -35.80
CA VAL A 29 31.75 13.89 -36.80
C VAL A 29 32.71 12.94 -37.53
N ASP A 30 33.23 11.93 -36.83
CA ASP A 30 34.12 10.92 -37.42
C ASP A 30 33.45 10.11 -38.53
N ASP A 31 32.14 9.86 -38.44
CA ASP A 31 31.36 9.16 -39.44
C ASP A 31 31.18 9.98 -40.71
N LEU A 32 31.06 11.30 -40.58
CA LEU A 32 31.05 12.21 -41.74
C LEU A 32 32.34 12.15 -42.56
N LEU A 33 33.45 11.82 -41.94
CA LEU A 33 34.74 11.71 -42.63
C LEU A 33 34.88 10.41 -43.40
N LYS A 34 34.15 9.35 -42.98
CA LYS A 34 34.20 8.01 -43.61
C LYS A 34 33.38 7.95 -44.89
N THR A 35 32.21 8.62 -44.91
CA THR A 35 31.30 8.56 -46.06
C THR A 35 30.73 9.93 -46.41
N LYS A 36 30.46 10.15 -47.74
CA LYS A 36 29.88 11.41 -48.22
C LYS A 36 28.35 11.38 -48.33
N TRP A 37 27.71 10.33 -47.87
CA TRP A 37 26.28 10.08 -48.11
C TRP A 37 25.37 10.70 -47.05
N TYR A 38 25.91 11.13 -45.93
CA TYR A 38 25.10 11.72 -44.84
C TYR A 38 24.50 13.05 -45.27
N THR A 39 23.21 13.20 -44.97
CA THR A 39 22.45 14.45 -45.19
C THR A 39 22.51 15.35 -43.96
N HIS A 40 22.48 14.74 -42.78
CA HIS A 40 22.43 15.44 -41.48
C HIS A 40 23.51 14.89 -40.53
N LEU A 41 23.80 15.66 -39.48
CA LEU A 41 24.65 15.27 -38.38
C LEU A 41 23.87 15.46 -37.08
N GLU A 42 23.81 14.45 -36.25
CA GLU A 42 23.26 14.57 -34.90
C GLU A 42 24.08 15.58 -34.10
N ILE A 43 23.44 16.43 -33.30
CA ILE A 43 24.12 17.41 -32.46
C ILE A 43 24.98 16.68 -31.42
N ASP A 44 24.41 15.68 -30.74
CA ASP A 44 25.12 14.77 -29.82
C ASP A 44 24.45 13.40 -29.88
N PRO A 45 25.19 12.29 -29.94
CA PRO A 45 24.63 10.95 -29.98
C PRO A 45 23.67 10.63 -28.84
N SER A 46 23.87 11.24 -27.68
CA SER A 46 23.01 11.05 -26.50
C SER A 46 21.59 11.62 -26.66
N LEU A 47 21.35 12.50 -27.63
CA LEU A 47 20.04 13.06 -27.92
C LEU A 47 19.04 12.05 -28.47
N ILE A 48 19.48 10.87 -28.93
CA ILE A 48 18.59 9.76 -29.25
C ILE A 48 17.78 9.30 -28.04
N LEU A 49 18.31 9.50 -26.85
CA LEU A 49 17.61 9.28 -25.61
C LEU A 49 16.84 10.56 -25.22
N GLY A 50 15.63 10.40 -24.68
CA GLY A 50 14.90 11.52 -24.10
C GLY A 50 15.57 12.05 -22.83
N VAL A 51 15.04 13.10 -22.23
CA VAL A 51 15.56 13.71 -21.01
C VAL A 51 15.72 12.68 -19.88
N MET A 52 14.68 11.85 -19.64
CA MET A 52 14.73 10.83 -18.60
C MET A 52 15.75 9.72 -18.91
N GLY A 53 15.91 9.35 -20.18
CA GLY A 53 16.92 8.38 -20.60
C GLY A 53 18.34 8.89 -20.36
N ASN A 54 18.58 10.18 -20.56
CA ASN A 54 19.88 10.82 -20.31
C ASN A 54 20.18 11.05 -18.83
N MET A 55 19.22 10.84 -17.94
CA MET A 55 19.43 10.82 -16.49
C MET A 55 19.92 9.47 -15.96
N ILE A 56 19.82 8.42 -16.79
CA ILE A 56 20.29 7.08 -16.44
C ILE A 56 21.80 7.04 -16.52
N ILE A 57 22.42 6.29 -15.61
CA ILE A 57 23.87 6.11 -15.61
C ILE A 57 24.29 5.05 -16.61
N TYR A 58 25.21 5.39 -17.53
CA TYR A 58 25.70 4.52 -18.58
C TYR A 58 24.60 3.68 -19.22
N PRO A 59 23.58 4.31 -19.84
CA PRO A 59 22.42 3.60 -20.37
C PRO A 59 22.79 2.62 -21.48
N GLU A 60 23.90 2.86 -22.18
CA GLU A 60 24.47 1.96 -23.20
C GLU A 60 25.01 0.64 -22.62
N ASN A 61 25.30 0.60 -21.32
CA ASN A 61 25.78 -0.59 -20.63
C ASN A 61 24.68 -1.36 -19.88
N ASN A 62 23.43 -0.97 -20.03
CA ASN A 62 22.28 -1.60 -19.41
C ASN A 62 21.30 -2.14 -20.47
N PRO A 63 20.54 -3.20 -20.20
CA PRO A 63 19.43 -3.61 -21.07
C PRO A 63 18.36 -2.52 -21.14
N VAL A 64 17.70 -2.42 -22.30
CA VAL A 64 16.63 -1.42 -22.54
C VAL A 64 15.51 -1.51 -21.52
N THR A 65 15.13 -2.73 -21.10
CA THR A 65 14.10 -2.95 -20.09
C THR A 65 14.48 -2.32 -18.74
N ARG A 66 15.75 -2.40 -18.34
CA ARG A 66 16.25 -1.80 -17.10
C ARG A 66 16.31 -0.28 -17.18
N ASN A 67 16.64 0.26 -18.34
CA ASN A 67 16.57 1.70 -18.58
C ASN A 67 15.12 2.21 -18.47
N SER A 68 14.16 1.47 -19.01
CA SER A 68 12.73 1.80 -18.88
C SER A 68 12.27 1.76 -17.43
N PHE A 69 12.68 0.77 -16.64
CA PHE A 69 12.40 0.73 -15.21
C PHE A 69 13.04 1.89 -14.46
N SER A 70 14.28 2.25 -14.79
CA SER A 70 14.96 3.39 -14.19
C SER A 70 14.23 4.71 -14.43
N CYS A 71 13.76 4.93 -15.66
CA CYS A 71 12.93 6.10 -15.99
C CYS A 71 11.66 6.16 -15.14
N GLY A 72 10.96 5.03 -14.97
CA GLY A 72 9.77 4.95 -14.13
C GLY A 72 10.08 5.20 -12.64
N GLN A 73 11.17 4.66 -12.13
CA GLN A 73 11.60 4.81 -10.74
C GLN A 73 12.04 6.23 -10.40
N SER A 74 12.75 6.90 -11.33
CA SER A 74 13.17 8.29 -11.15
C SER A 74 11.99 9.25 -10.93
N LYS A 75 10.85 9.00 -11.60
CA LYS A 75 9.61 9.76 -11.41
C LYS A 75 8.93 9.52 -10.06
N GLN A 76 9.33 8.47 -9.34
CA GLN A 76 8.80 8.09 -8.01
C GLN A 76 9.79 8.38 -6.89
N ALA A 77 10.96 8.89 -7.20
CA ALA A 77 11.98 9.26 -6.23
C ALA A 77 11.55 10.47 -5.40
N VAL A 78 11.90 10.45 -4.13
CA VAL A 78 11.66 11.58 -3.24
C VAL A 78 12.76 12.63 -3.44
N SER A 79 12.34 13.86 -3.70
CA SER A 79 13.21 15.02 -3.86
C SER A 79 12.56 16.26 -3.26
N VAL A 80 13.15 17.43 -3.40
CA VAL A 80 12.44 18.69 -3.18
C VAL A 80 11.59 18.94 -4.43
N TYR A 81 10.30 18.59 -4.39
CA TYR A 81 9.41 18.60 -5.55
C TYR A 81 9.06 20.01 -6.07
N HIS A 82 9.22 21.02 -5.25
CA HIS A 82 9.03 22.41 -5.62
C HIS A 82 9.82 23.33 -4.70
N SER A 83 10.42 24.39 -5.23
CA SER A 83 11.24 25.33 -4.45
C SER A 83 10.45 26.05 -3.35
N ASN A 84 9.17 26.33 -3.59
CA ASN A 84 8.28 26.99 -2.63
C ASN A 84 7.38 26.02 -1.83
N TYR A 85 7.79 24.77 -1.64
CA TYR A 85 6.99 23.76 -0.93
C TYR A 85 6.51 24.22 0.47
N GLN A 86 7.29 25.09 1.12
CA GLN A 86 6.92 25.62 2.44
C GLN A 86 5.68 26.50 2.41
N MET A 87 5.42 27.21 1.30
CA MET A 87 4.29 28.10 1.12
C MET A 87 3.06 27.41 0.53
N ARG A 88 3.26 26.28 -0.16
CA ARG A 88 2.19 25.52 -0.80
C ARG A 88 1.39 24.73 0.21
N ILE A 89 0.10 24.56 -0.06
CA ILE A 89 -0.80 23.66 0.68
C ILE A 89 -1.22 22.55 -0.27
N ASP A 90 -0.30 21.62 -0.50
CA ASP A 90 -0.57 20.44 -1.29
C ASP A 90 -1.28 19.39 -0.43
N LYS A 91 -2.14 18.59 -1.04
CA LYS A 91 -2.85 17.51 -0.34
C LYS A 91 -1.89 16.49 0.27
N MET A 92 -0.77 16.24 -0.42
CA MET A 92 0.32 15.39 0.02
C MET A 92 1.62 15.87 -0.64
N GLY A 93 2.67 15.98 0.14
CA GLY A 93 4.02 16.29 -0.34
C GLY A 93 5.06 15.55 0.48
N VAL A 94 6.12 15.11 -0.17
CA VAL A 94 7.26 14.47 0.49
C VAL A 94 8.53 15.12 -0.01
N ILE A 95 9.40 15.53 0.90
CA ILE A 95 10.70 16.12 0.56
C ILE A 95 11.84 15.29 1.16
N LEU A 96 12.95 15.26 0.44
CA LEU A 96 14.21 14.68 0.90
C LEU A 96 14.99 15.76 1.64
N ASN A 97 15.29 15.55 2.92
CA ASN A 97 15.89 16.60 3.75
C ASN A 97 17.36 16.85 3.40
N TYR A 98 18.12 15.79 3.11
CA TYR A 98 19.57 15.84 2.89
C TYR A 98 19.94 15.23 1.54
N GLY A 99 19.27 15.68 0.48
CA GLY A 99 19.60 15.28 -0.88
C GLY A 99 21.02 15.76 -1.26
N GLN A 100 21.69 14.97 -2.08
CA GLN A 100 23.04 15.26 -2.57
C GLN A 100 23.03 15.24 -4.10
N THR A 101 23.83 16.10 -4.70
CA THR A 101 24.13 16.03 -6.14
C THR A 101 24.87 14.74 -6.44
N PRO A 102 24.50 13.98 -7.49
CA PRO A 102 25.21 12.77 -7.86
C PRO A 102 26.67 13.04 -8.14
N LEU A 103 27.56 12.19 -7.61
CA LEU A 103 28.99 12.26 -7.87
C LEU A 103 29.31 12.02 -9.35
N ILE A 104 28.54 11.14 -9.98
CA ILE A 104 28.59 10.85 -11.40
C ILE A 104 27.29 11.32 -12.03
N LYS A 105 27.38 12.23 -12.98
CA LYS A 105 26.24 12.88 -13.59
C LYS A 105 26.41 13.00 -15.10
N SER A 106 25.30 13.01 -15.83
CA SER A 106 25.30 13.38 -17.24
C SER A 106 25.24 14.90 -17.38
N ARG A 107 25.60 15.43 -18.53
CA ARG A 107 25.51 16.87 -18.84
C ARG A 107 24.08 17.39 -18.79
N TYR A 108 23.09 16.49 -18.90
CA TYR A 108 21.66 16.85 -18.90
C TYR A 108 21.13 17.15 -17.50
N LEU A 109 21.84 16.73 -16.44
CA LEU A 109 21.40 16.96 -15.05
C LEU A 109 21.24 18.44 -14.75
N GLU A 110 22.13 19.27 -15.24
CA GLU A 110 22.09 20.73 -15.08
C GLU A 110 20.81 21.35 -15.66
N TYR A 111 20.37 20.85 -16.84
CA TYR A 111 19.18 21.40 -17.53
C TYR A 111 17.84 21.02 -16.87
N VAL A 112 17.79 19.96 -16.10
CA VAL A 112 16.57 19.54 -15.37
C VAL A 112 16.53 20.04 -13.92
N ASN A 113 17.43 20.92 -13.52
CA ASN A 113 17.52 21.53 -12.19
C ASN A 113 17.74 20.52 -11.04
N ASN A 114 18.22 19.32 -11.33
CA ASN A 114 18.43 18.30 -10.30
C ASN A 114 19.70 18.51 -9.48
N GLU A 115 20.52 19.47 -9.84
CA GLU A 115 21.66 19.88 -9.00
C GLU A 115 21.19 20.69 -7.78
N GLU A 116 20.19 21.55 -7.94
CA GLU A 116 19.59 22.32 -6.85
C GLU A 116 18.57 21.50 -6.05
N GLN A 117 17.88 20.57 -6.72
CA GLN A 117 16.84 19.72 -6.14
C GLN A 117 17.17 18.23 -6.31
N PRO A 118 18.20 17.74 -5.64
CA PRO A 118 18.65 16.36 -5.80
C PRO A 118 17.60 15.37 -5.35
N TYR A 119 17.51 14.24 -6.06
CA TYR A 119 16.51 13.20 -5.87
C TYR A 119 17.07 11.93 -5.20
N GLY A 120 18.23 12.00 -4.60
CA GLY A 120 18.86 10.87 -3.90
C GLY A 120 20.09 11.30 -3.13
N VAL A 121 20.86 10.30 -2.73
CA VAL A 121 22.06 10.43 -1.91
C VAL A 121 23.17 9.54 -2.48
N ASN A 122 24.42 10.01 -2.44
CA ASN A 122 25.59 9.18 -2.73
C ASN A 122 25.84 8.27 -1.52
N ALA A 123 25.51 6.99 -1.63
CA ALA A 123 25.70 6.00 -0.60
C ALA A 123 26.92 5.12 -0.90
N ILE A 124 27.66 4.73 0.12
CA ILE A 124 28.70 3.72 -0.01
C ILE A 124 27.99 2.36 -0.01
N VAL A 125 28.06 1.68 -1.16
CA VAL A 125 27.38 0.40 -1.38
C VAL A 125 28.39 -0.73 -1.46
N ALA A 126 28.18 -1.77 -0.64
CA ALA A 126 28.91 -3.03 -0.74
C ALA A 126 28.03 -4.08 -1.43
N ILE A 127 28.62 -4.83 -2.37
CA ILE A 127 27.92 -5.90 -3.09
C ILE A 127 28.34 -7.23 -2.48
N MET A 128 27.55 -7.75 -1.56
CA MET A 128 27.81 -9.01 -0.86
C MET A 128 26.55 -9.60 -0.26
N CYS A 129 26.54 -10.91 -0.04
CA CYS A 129 25.55 -11.53 0.84
C CYS A 129 26.01 -11.37 2.29
N TYR A 130 25.16 -10.82 3.13
CA TYR A 130 25.44 -10.62 4.54
C TYR A 130 24.18 -10.88 5.38
N THR A 131 24.30 -11.58 6.51
CA THR A 131 23.22 -11.92 7.43
C THR A 131 22.02 -12.72 6.84
N GLY A 132 21.95 -12.90 5.54
CA GLY A 132 20.82 -13.58 4.87
C GLY A 132 19.54 -12.72 4.68
N TYR A 133 19.54 -11.47 5.15
CA TYR A 133 18.37 -10.56 5.03
C TYR A 133 18.38 -9.66 3.78
N ASN A 134 19.31 -9.89 2.86
CA ASN A 134 19.34 -9.21 1.56
C ASN A 134 19.08 -10.15 0.37
N VAL A 135 18.42 -11.27 0.61
CA VAL A 135 17.98 -12.21 -0.45
C VAL A 135 16.87 -11.58 -1.28
N GLU A 136 16.81 -11.91 -2.58
CA GLU A 136 15.76 -11.47 -3.51
C GLU A 136 15.53 -9.95 -3.53
N ASP A 137 16.58 -9.18 -3.81
CA ASP A 137 16.53 -7.70 -3.90
C ASP A 137 16.34 -6.95 -2.59
N ALA A 138 16.36 -7.61 -1.46
CA ALA A 138 16.36 -6.92 -0.19
C ALA A 138 17.69 -6.20 0.02
N ILE A 139 17.64 -5.06 0.69
CA ILE A 139 18.77 -4.18 0.97
C ILE A 139 18.99 -4.11 2.47
N LEU A 140 20.24 -4.20 2.91
CA LEU A 140 20.60 -3.92 4.29
C LEU A 140 21.05 -2.46 4.39
N ILE A 141 20.64 -1.78 5.43
CA ILE A 141 21.02 -0.39 5.68
C ILE A 141 21.70 -0.25 7.04
N ASN A 142 22.69 0.60 7.09
CA ASN A 142 23.43 0.93 8.30
C ASN A 142 22.60 1.87 9.19
N GLU A 143 22.38 1.50 10.45
CA GLU A 143 21.68 2.34 11.43
C GLU A 143 22.43 3.65 11.69
N GLY A 144 23.75 3.64 11.79
CA GLY A 144 24.54 4.85 11.94
C GLY A 144 24.38 5.81 10.76
N ALA A 145 24.22 5.30 9.54
CA ALA A 145 23.93 6.14 8.39
C ALA A 145 22.53 6.78 8.48
N ILE A 146 21.52 6.05 9.00
CA ILE A 146 20.18 6.61 9.27
C ILE A 146 20.26 7.71 10.32
N GLN A 147 21.01 7.50 11.38
CA GLN A 147 21.22 8.51 12.43
C GLN A 147 21.92 9.77 11.90
N ARG A 148 22.84 9.63 10.95
CA ARG A 148 23.46 10.76 10.23
C ARG A 148 22.54 11.43 9.21
N GLY A 149 21.36 10.87 8.95
CA GLY A 149 20.31 11.47 8.14
C GLY A 149 20.18 10.95 6.71
N ILE A 150 20.80 9.81 6.37
CA ILE A 150 20.62 9.22 5.03
C ILE A 150 19.14 8.93 4.77
N PHE A 151 18.62 9.32 3.60
CA PHE A 151 17.22 9.14 3.18
C PHE A 151 16.14 9.68 4.13
N ARG A 152 16.49 10.57 5.02
CA ARG A 152 15.54 11.25 5.91
C ARG A 152 14.60 12.10 5.08
N THR A 153 13.30 11.97 5.31
CA THR A 153 12.26 12.67 4.56
C THR A 153 11.28 13.35 5.49
N THR A 154 10.72 14.46 5.02
CA THR A 154 9.60 15.12 5.68
C THR A 154 8.34 14.94 4.82
N TYR A 155 7.32 14.38 5.44
CA TYR A 155 6.02 14.14 4.81
C TYR A 155 5.04 15.22 5.24
N TYR A 156 4.44 15.88 4.26
CA TYR A 156 3.37 16.85 4.48
C TYR A 156 2.04 16.28 4.04
N SER A 157 1.03 16.44 4.87
CA SER A 157 -0.36 16.12 4.51
C SER A 157 -1.27 17.26 4.90
N SER A 158 -2.30 17.52 4.13
CA SER A 158 -3.29 18.54 4.43
C SER A 158 -4.65 17.95 4.70
N TYR A 159 -5.32 18.53 5.67
CA TYR A 159 -6.71 18.32 5.99
C TYR A 159 -7.48 19.56 5.59
N GLU A 160 -8.57 19.35 4.89
CA GLU A 160 -9.42 20.44 4.41
C GLU A 160 -10.88 20.09 4.70
N THR A 161 -11.60 21.07 5.22
CA THR A 161 -13.06 20.99 5.37
C THR A 161 -13.67 22.37 5.13
N ARG A 162 -14.91 22.41 4.73
CA ARG A 162 -15.64 23.64 4.44
C ARG A 162 -16.89 23.73 5.29
N GLU A 163 -17.32 24.98 5.52
CA GLU A 163 -18.64 25.26 6.03
C GLU A 163 -19.67 25.03 4.92
N GLU A 164 -20.81 24.45 5.26
CA GLU A 164 -21.88 24.14 4.33
C GLU A 164 -23.21 24.68 4.88
N SER A 165 -23.99 25.28 4.01
CA SER A 165 -25.37 25.66 4.34
C SER A 165 -26.28 25.16 3.24
N SER A 166 -27.12 24.20 3.56
CA SER A 166 -28.08 23.65 2.62
C SER A 166 -29.46 24.25 2.86
N LYS A 167 -29.87 25.14 1.95
CA LYS A 167 -31.23 25.70 1.94
C LYS A 167 -32.26 24.74 1.34
N ILE A 168 -31.83 23.79 0.51
CA ILE A 168 -32.72 22.90 -0.28
C ILE A 168 -33.14 21.67 0.52
N THR A 169 -32.20 21.08 1.26
CA THR A 169 -32.47 19.85 2.03
C THR A 169 -32.93 20.13 3.46
N GLY A 170 -32.91 21.38 3.87
CA GLY A 170 -33.36 21.77 5.22
C GLY A 170 -32.47 21.28 6.35
N LEU A 171 -31.31 20.72 6.06
CA LEU A 171 -30.68 19.82 6.99
C LEU A 171 -29.54 20.39 7.81
N THR A 172 -28.68 21.26 7.33
CA THR A 172 -27.53 21.62 8.18
C THR A 172 -26.91 22.96 7.83
N ASN A 173 -26.74 23.80 8.81
CA ASN A 173 -25.72 24.84 8.79
C ASN A 173 -24.50 24.34 9.56
N SER A 174 -23.38 24.23 8.88
CA SER A 174 -22.11 23.92 9.53
C SER A 174 -21.29 25.18 9.76
N LYS A 175 -20.59 25.22 10.90
CA LYS A 175 -19.74 26.35 11.29
C LYS A 175 -18.49 25.85 12.01
N PHE A 176 -17.38 26.56 11.81
CA PHE A 176 -16.18 26.32 12.61
C PHE A 176 -16.31 26.98 13.97
N ALA A 177 -16.03 26.21 15.01
CA ALA A 177 -16.08 26.70 16.38
C ALA A 177 -15.28 25.82 17.34
N ASN A 178 -14.90 26.38 18.48
CA ASN A 178 -14.33 25.63 19.58
C ASN A 178 -15.44 24.84 20.29
N ILE A 179 -15.30 23.51 20.33
CA ILE A 179 -16.32 22.60 20.86
C ILE A 179 -16.37 22.61 22.39
N GLU A 180 -15.25 22.92 23.07
CA GLU A 180 -15.24 22.98 24.52
C GLU A 180 -15.98 24.20 25.07
N LYS A 181 -15.83 25.34 24.39
CA LYS A 181 -16.46 26.61 24.78
C LYS A 181 -17.96 26.66 24.44
N ASN A 182 -18.42 25.84 23.51
CA ASN A 182 -19.81 25.81 23.06
C ASN A 182 -20.53 24.57 23.58
N ASN A 183 -21.81 24.71 23.93
CA ASN A 183 -22.66 23.60 24.35
C ASN A 183 -22.99 22.68 23.15
N VAL A 184 -22.07 21.78 22.82
CA VAL A 184 -22.19 20.85 21.69
C VAL A 184 -22.58 19.45 22.20
N VAL A 185 -23.60 18.87 21.60
CA VAL A 185 -24.08 17.53 21.92
C VAL A 185 -23.36 16.51 21.02
N GLY A 186 -23.07 15.33 21.56
CA GLY A 186 -22.47 14.25 20.78
C GLY A 186 -20.95 14.38 20.58
N LYS A 187 -20.25 15.00 21.52
CA LYS A 187 -18.77 15.03 21.51
C LYS A 187 -18.19 13.63 21.37
N LYS A 188 -17.19 13.48 20.50
CA LYS A 188 -16.51 12.20 20.30
C LYS A 188 -15.75 11.80 21.56
N GLN A 189 -16.18 10.72 22.22
CA GLN A 189 -15.57 10.25 23.45
C GLN A 189 -14.12 9.80 23.24
N GLY A 190 -13.22 10.24 24.13
CA GLY A 190 -11.82 9.87 24.11
C GLY A 190 -10.95 10.67 23.12
N TYR A 191 -11.48 11.75 22.53
CA TYR A 191 -10.73 12.70 21.73
C TYR A 191 -10.42 13.98 22.51
N ASP A 192 -9.30 14.60 22.19
CA ASP A 192 -8.78 15.82 22.84
C ASP A 192 -9.09 17.05 21.99
N TYR A 193 -9.82 17.99 22.56
CA TYR A 193 -10.24 19.26 21.95
C TYR A 193 -9.48 20.46 22.52
N SER A 194 -8.64 20.26 23.54
CA SER A 194 -7.97 21.33 24.30
C SER A 194 -7.03 22.20 23.45
N TYR A 195 -6.55 21.64 22.35
CA TYR A 195 -5.63 22.33 21.42
C TYR A 195 -6.33 23.26 20.41
N LEU A 196 -7.67 23.33 20.43
CA LEU A 196 -8.43 24.14 19.50
C LEU A 196 -8.45 25.62 19.94
N ASP A 197 -8.19 26.50 18.97
CA ASP A 197 -8.36 27.94 19.12
C ASP A 197 -9.83 28.38 19.15
N GLU A 198 -10.10 29.65 19.33
CA GLU A 198 -11.47 30.21 19.33
C GLU A 198 -12.21 29.99 18.02
N HIS A 199 -11.48 29.92 16.91
CA HIS A 199 -12.00 29.66 15.56
C HIS A 199 -12.15 28.18 15.24
N GLY A 200 -11.85 27.27 16.17
CA GLY A 200 -11.96 25.83 15.97
C GLY A 200 -10.77 25.20 15.22
N LEU A 201 -9.64 25.89 15.09
CA LEU A 201 -8.43 25.33 14.50
C LEU A 201 -7.47 24.86 15.58
N VAL A 202 -6.72 23.79 15.28
CA VAL A 202 -5.63 23.34 16.14
C VAL A 202 -4.47 24.33 16.08
N LYS A 203 -3.80 24.55 17.20
CA LYS A 203 -2.63 25.45 17.28
C LYS A 203 -1.44 24.90 16.48
N GLU A 204 -0.68 25.76 15.86
CA GLU A 204 0.56 25.39 15.18
C GLU A 204 1.59 24.82 16.16
N ASN A 205 2.45 23.91 15.67
CA ASN A 205 3.43 23.16 16.46
C ASN A 205 2.86 22.23 17.53
N THR A 206 1.56 21.93 17.52
CA THR A 206 0.97 20.92 18.38
C THR A 206 1.41 19.53 17.92
N GLU A 207 1.87 18.69 18.84
CA GLU A 207 2.16 17.29 18.58
C GLU A 207 0.86 16.50 18.39
N LEU A 208 0.82 15.68 17.35
CA LEU A 208 -0.38 14.96 16.96
C LEU A 208 -0.32 13.50 17.42
N ASN A 209 -1.42 13.09 18.02
CA ASN A 209 -1.75 11.72 18.35
C ASN A 209 -3.06 11.34 17.66
N ASP A 210 -3.39 10.06 17.59
CA ASP A 210 -4.64 9.54 17.01
C ASP A 210 -5.92 10.12 17.64
N LYS A 211 -5.81 10.81 18.78
CA LYS A 211 -6.92 11.35 19.55
C LYS A 211 -7.09 12.86 19.44
N VAL A 212 -6.16 13.58 18.81
CA VAL A 212 -6.23 15.04 18.68
C VAL A 212 -7.20 15.44 17.58
N ILE A 213 -8.05 16.40 17.85
CA ILE A 213 -8.94 17.02 16.86
C ILE A 213 -8.21 18.16 16.16
N LEU A 214 -8.24 18.14 14.83
CA LEU A 214 -7.56 19.14 13.98
C LEU A 214 -8.43 20.35 13.69
N ILE A 215 -9.71 20.11 13.36
CA ILE A 215 -10.65 21.18 13.00
C ILE A 215 -11.97 20.90 13.73
N GLY A 216 -12.36 21.82 14.58
CA GLY A 216 -13.65 21.83 15.25
C GLY A 216 -14.74 22.35 14.31
N LYS A 217 -15.65 21.48 13.90
CA LYS A 217 -16.80 21.78 13.06
C LYS A 217 -18.07 21.35 13.78
N ILE A 218 -19.04 22.22 13.83
CA ILE A 218 -20.34 21.98 14.45
C ILE A 218 -21.45 22.10 13.41
N ASN A 219 -22.43 21.21 13.48
CA ASN A 219 -23.58 21.18 12.59
C ASN A 219 -24.85 21.43 13.38
N SER A 220 -25.75 22.30 12.90
CA SER A 220 -27.08 22.46 13.46
C SER A 220 -28.14 21.89 12.50
N SER A 221 -29.14 21.23 13.05
CA SER A 221 -30.32 20.80 12.29
C SER A 221 -31.32 21.95 12.24
N LEU A 222 -31.98 22.14 11.09
CA LEU A 222 -33.05 23.14 10.94
C LEU A 222 -34.26 22.89 11.85
N ALA A 223 -34.45 21.64 12.28
CA ALA A 223 -35.51 21.29 13.22
C ALA A 223 -35.26 21.83 14.64
N ASN A 224 -33.96 21.93 15.04
CA ASN A 224 -33.53 22.43 16.35
C ASN A 224 -32.33 23.34 16.17
N LYS A 225 -32.55 24.61 15.88
CA LYS A 225 -31.50 25.62 15.62
C LYS A 225 -30.53 25.84 16.77
N ASP A 226 -30.95 25.52 17.99
CA ASP A 226 -30.19 25.76 19.21
C ASP A 226 -29.35 24.57 19.65
N VAL A 227 -29.48 23.41 18.97
CA VAL A 227 -28.71 22.19 19.31
C VAL A 227 -27.64 21.98 18.25
N TRP A 228 -26.38 22.08 18.66
CA TRP A 228 -25.22 21.84 17.82
C TRP A 228 -24.69 20.43 18.04
N THR A 229 -24.36 19.73 16.94
CA THR A 229 -23.75 18.40 16.97
C THR A 229 -22.30 18.46 16.47
N ASP A 230 -21.45 17.59 17.02
CA ASP A 230 -20.03 17.55 16.69
C ASP A 230 -19.76 16.81 15.36
N ASP A 231 -19.22 17.56 14.38
CA ASP A 231 -18.72 17.05 13.08
C ASP A 231 -17.22 17.33 12.87
N SER A 232 -16.47 17.36 13.94
CA SER A 232 -15.04 17.72 13.93
C SER A 232 -14.21 16.76 13.13
N VAL A 233 -13.18 17.31 12.47
CA VAL A 233 -12.19 16.54 11.72
C VAL A 233 -11.08 16.09 12.64
N LYS A 234 -10.88 14.78 12.70
CA LYS A 234 -9.83 14.11 13.47
C LYS A 234 -8.63 13.73 12.60
N THR A 235 -7.53 13.42 13.24
CA THR A 235 -6.37 12.81 12.58
C THR A 235 -6.74 11.46 11.96
N LYS A 236 -6.09 11.11 10.85
CA LYS A 236 -6.18 9.75 10.30
C LYS A 236 -5.43 8.79 11.21
N LYS A 237 -5.90 7.55 11.33
CA LYS A 237 -5.27 6.51 12.15
C LYS A 237 -3.78 6.33 11.77
N GLY A 238 -2.92 6.37 12.77
CA GLY A 238 -1.47 6.26 12.59
C GLY A 238 -0.78 7.50 12.04
N GLN A 239 -1.46 8.64 11.95
CA GLN A 239 -0.85 9.91 11.60
C GLN A 239 -0.22 10.52 12.85
N LEU A 240 1.09 10.59 12.87
CA LEU A 240 1.88 11.25 13.89
C LEU A 240 2.54 12.51 13.30
N GLY A 241 3.16 13.31 14.12
CA GLY A 241 3.90 14.51 13.71
C GLY A 241 3.39 15.77 14.35
N PHE A 242 3.61 16.90 13.71
CA PHE A 242 3.29 18.21 14.24
C PHE A 242 2.41 18.99 13.27
N VAL A 243 1.56 19.86 13.81
CA VAL A 243 0.82 20.82 13.00
C VAL A 243 1.80 21.87 12.48
N ASP A 244 1.90 21.97 11.16
CA ASP A 244 2.81 22.89 10.51
C ASP A 244 2.16 24.26 10.25
N LYS A 245 0.94 24.25 9.70
CA LYS A 245 0.14 25.47 9.44
C LYS A 245 -1.35 25.18 9.62
N ALA A 246 -2.07 26.13 10.17
CA ALA A 246 -3.52 26.09 10.32
C ALA A 246 -4.11 27.46 9.98
N PHE A 247 -5.04 27.53 9.05
CA PHE A 247 -5.69 28.78 8.66
C PHE A 247 -7.07 28.57 8.04
N ILE A 248 -7.86 29.63 8.05
CA ILE A 248 -9.16 29.69 7.39
C ILE A 248 -9.05 30.62 6.18
N THR A 249 -9.60 30.20 5.08
CA THR A 249 -9.72 30.99 3.84
C THR A 249 -11.17 31.03 3.38
N HIS A 250 -11.51 31.97 2.52
CA HIS A 250 -12.84 32.04 1.91
C HIS A 250 -12.84 31.31 0.58
N GLY A 251 -13.84 30.46 0.38
CA GLY A 251 -14.10 29.81 -0.89
C GLY A 251 -14.84 30.72 -1.86
N GLU A 252 -14.88 30.33 -3.13
CA GLU A 252 -15.60 31.08 -4.20
C GLU A 252 -17.10 31.22 -3.92
N GLU A 253 -17.69 30.27 -3.20
CA GLU A 253 -19.11 30.26 -2.81
C GLU A 253 -19.39 31.13 -1.56
N GLY A 254 -18.39 31.82 -1.01
CA GLY A 254 -18.52 32.64 0.20
C GLY A 254 -18.50 31.88 1.51
N PHE A 255 -18.29 30.57 1.49
CA PHE A 255 -18.12 29.77 2.70
C PHE A 255 -16.67 29.72 3.15
N ASN A 256 -16.46 29.61 4.46
CA ASN A 256 -15.15 29.43 5.01
C ASN A 256 -14.61 28.02 4.76
N ILE A 257 -13.35 27.94 4.40
CA ILE A 257 -12.60 26.68 4.23
C ILE A 257 -11.47 26.68 5.25
N ALA A 258 -11.46 25.70 6.12
CA ALA A 258 -10.37 25.45 7.07
C ALA A 258 -9.38 24.47 6.47
N LYS A 259 -8.09 24.84 6.53
CA LYS A 259 -6.98 24.01 6.05
C LYS A 259 -5.94 23.86 7.16
N VAL A 260 -5.56 22.63 7.42
CA VAL A 260 -4.51 22.28 8.38
C VAL A 260 -3.48 21.45 7.67
N ARG A 261 -2.22 21.87 7.66
CA ARG A 261 -1.09 21.11 7.15
C ARG A 261 -0.35 20.46 8.31
N VAL A 262 -0.12 19.18 8.21
CA VAL A 262 0.61 18.36 9.17
C VAL A 262 1.96 17.99 8.58
N ARG A 263 3.00 18.11 9.40
CA ARG A 263 4.38 17.74 9.09
C ARG A 263 4.78 16.51 9.89
N GLU A 264 5.28 15.50 9.20
CA GLU A 264 5.77 14.28 9.81
C GLU A 264 7.17 13.97 9.31
N GLU A 265 8.09 13.70 10.20
CA GLU A 265 9.41 13.22 9.86
C GLU A 265 9.40 11.71 9.71
N ARG A 266 10.00 11.21 8.62
CA ARG A 266 10.05 9.78 8.31
C ARG A 266 11.49 9.34 8.07
N LEU A 267 12.01 8.58 9.01
CA LEU A 267 13.25 7.85 8.86
C LEU A 267 13.04 6.61 7.97
N PRO A 268 14.09 6.11 7.29
CA PRO A 268 14.01 4.82 6.61
C PRO A 268 13.60 3.70 7.57
N ALA A 269 12.66 2.86 7.14
CA ALA A 269 12.16 1.73 7.90
C ALA A 269 12.22 0.44 7.06
N ILE A 270 12.26 -0.71 7.72
CA ILE A 270 12.18 -2.02 7.06
C ILE A 270 10.89 -2.08 6.23
N GLY A 271 11.01 -2.44 4.95
CA GLY A 271 9.90 -2.46 4.00
C GLY A 271 9.81 -1.22 3.09
N ASP A 272 10.57 -0.17 3.33
CA ASP A 272 10.66 0.98 2.43
C ASP A 272 11.40 0.60 1.14
N LYS A 273 11.00 1.20 0.02
CA LYS A 273 11.61 0.93 -1.28
C LYS A 273 12.70 1.93 -1.60
N MET A 274 13.86 1.40 -1.96
CA MET A 274 15.00 2.14 -2.48
C MET A 274 15.28 1.72 -3.92
N ALA A 275 15.95 2.56 -4.69
CA ALA A 275 16.36 2.22 -6.05
C ALA A 275 17.66 2.91 -6.43
N SER A 276 18.49 2.24 -7.23
CA SER A 276 19.60 2.87 -7.94
C SER A 276 19.12 3.48 -9.26
N ARG A 277 19.97 4.24 -9.94
CA ARG A 277 19.69 4.80 -11.26
C ARG A 277 19.76 3.79 -12.41
N ALA A 278 20.09 2.54 -12.12
CA ALA A 278 20.17 1.45 -13.10
C ALA A 278 18.92 0.54 -13.11
N GLY A 279 17.81 0.97 -12.56
CA GLY A 279 16.59 0.17 -12.52
C GLY A 279 16.60 -0.97 -11.49
N GLN A 280 17.51 -0.92 -10.51
CA GLN A 280 17.62 -1.88 -9.41
C GLN A 280 16.83 -1.36 -8.21
N LYS A 281 15.55 -1.72 -8.14
CA LYS A 281 14.73 -1.46 -6.98
C LYS A 281 14.89 -2.56 -5.95
N GLY A 282 14.97 -2.19 -4.69
CA GLY A 282 14.99 -3.13 -3.57
C GLY A 282 14.21 -2.62 -2.37
N THR A 283 13.83 -3.52 -1.50
CA THR A 283 13.15 -3.21 -0.23
C THR A 283 14.17 -3.30 0.90
N LEU A 284 14.08 -2.42 1.89
CA LEU A 284 14.90 -2.54 3.10
C LEU A 284 14.48 -3.81 3.85
N GLY A 285 15.42 -4.76 3.97
CA GLY A 285 15.21 -6.05 4.64
C GLY A 285 15.59 -6.03 6.12
N LEU A 286 16.66 -5.31 6.45
CA LEU A 286 17.15 -5.18 7.83
C LEU A 286 17.89 -3.85 8.00
N ILE A 287 17.74 -3.27 9.20
CA ILE A 287 18.57 -2.16 9.69
C ILE A 287 19.61 -2.79 10.61
N ILE A 288 20.89 -2.64 10.27
CA ILE A 288 21.98 -3.23 11.02
C ILE A 288 22.63 -2.16 11.90
N PRO A 289 22.80 -2.40 13.20
CA PRO A 289 23.59 -1.52 14.06
C PRO A 289 24.98 -1.27 13.49
N GLU A 290 25.49 -0.04 13.61
CA GLU A 290 26.76 0.35 12.99
C GLU A 290 27.93 -0.52 13.43
N ASP A 291 27.92 -0.99 14.67
CA ASP A 291 28.97 -1.87 15.24
C ASP A 291 29.02 -3.24 14.55
N ASN A 292 27.86 -3.72 14.08
CA ASN A 292 27.75 -5.01 13.41
C ASN A 292 27.93 -4.93 11.88
N MET A 293 28.12 -3.72 11.35
CA MET A 293 28.40 -3.54 9.93
C MET A 293 29.82 -3.99 9.59
N PRO A 294 30.03 -4.63 8.41
CA PRO A 294 31.35 -4.92 7.93
C PRO A 294 32.12 -3.62 7.69
N PHE A 295 33.44 -3.66 7.88
CA PHE A 295 34.30 -2.48 7.73
C PHE A 295 35.58 -2.82 6.97
N THR A 296 36.15 -1.82 6.30
CA THR A 296 37.44 -1.92 5.61
C THR A 296 38.61 -1.74 6.59
N GLU A 297 39.85 -1.99 6.12
CA GLU A 297 41.05 -1.72 6.86
C GLU A 297 41.16 -0.25 7.34
N ASP A 298 40.65 0.67 6.52
CA ASP A 298 40.59 2.10 6.85
C ASP A 298 39.43 2.46 7.82
N GLY A 299 38.65 1.49 8.25
CA GLY A 299 37.50 1.70 9.14
C GLY A 299 36.23 2.20 8.45
N ILE A 300 36.17 2.24 7.12
CA ILE A 300 34.99 2.67 6.36
C ILE A 300 33.95 1.57 6.41
N ARG A 301 32.73 1.93 6.83
CA ARG A 301 31.54 1.05 6.84
C ARG A 301 30.64 1.40 5.68
N PRO A 302 30.06 0.42 4.95
CA PRO A 302 29.10 0.71 3.91
C PRO A 302 27.79 1.25 4.51
N ASP A 303 27.12 2.13 3.77
CA ASP A 303 25.77 2.61 4.11
C ASP A 303 24.71 1.59 3.73
N LEU A 304 24.89 0.93 2.58
CA LEU A 304 23.98 -0.07 2.02
C LEU A 304 24.73 -1.33 1.64
N ILE A 305 24.09 -2.48 1.83
CA ILE A 305 24.60 -3.78 1.34
C ILE A 305 23.52 -4.38 0.43
N ILE A 306 23.90 -4.68 -0.81
CA ILE A 306 23.03 -5.25 -1.82
C ILE A 306 23.46 -6.66 -2.19
N ASN A 307 22.51 -7.49 -2.63
CA ASN A 307 22.78 -8.86 -3.03
C ASN A 307 23.48 -8.90 -4.40
N PRO A 308 24.60 -9.63 -4.52
CA PRO A 308 25.30 -9.81 -5.80
C PRO A 308 24.47 -10.55 -6.84
N HIS A 309 23.54 -11.42 -6.45
CA HIS A 309 22.68 -12.16 -7.37
C HIS A 309 21.67 -11.27 -8.13
N ALA A 310 21.51 -10.01 -7.71
CA ALA A 310 20.72 -9.04 -8.43
C ALA A 310 21.38 -8.53 -9.71
N ILE A 311 22.68 -8.72 -9.90
CA ILE A 311 23.45 -8.15 -11.02
C ILE A 311 23.45 -9.06 -12.26
N PRO A 312 23.79 -10.37 -12.20
CA PRO A 312 24.02 -11.19 -13.40
C PRO A 312 22.79 -11.34 -14.27
N SER A 313 21.65 -11.68 -13.67
CA SER A 313 20.39 -11.88 -14.41
C SER A 313 19.84 -10.60 -15.04
N ARG A 314 20.16 -9.45 -14.46
CA ARG A 314 19.67 -8.15 -14.90
C ARG A 314 20.63 -7.41 -15.81
N MET A 315 21.88 -7.85 -15.84
CA MET A 315 22.94 -7.27 -16.68
C MET A 315 23.07 -5.74 -16.51
N THR A 316 22.83 -5.20 -15.30
CA THR A 316 22.93 -3.77 -15.00
C THR A 316 24.35 -3.36 -14.77
N ILE A 317 25.16 -3.42 -15.81
CA ILE A 317 26.59 -3.13 -15.77
C ILE A 317 26.85 -1.65 -15.46
N GLY A 318 25.96 -0.78 -15.89
CA GLY A 318 26.06 0.65 -15.59
C GLY A 318 26.21 0.98 -14.10
N GLN A 319 25.55 0.21 -13.21
CA GLN A 319 25.70 0.39 -11.75
C GLN A 319 27.09 0.02 -11.25
N ILE A 320 27.68 -1.04 -11.79
CA ILE A 320 29.05 -1.45 -11.41
C ILE A 320 30.05 -0.40 -11.89
N VAL A 321 29.90 0.07 -13.13
CA VAL A 321 30.75 1.15 -13.68
C VAL A 321 30.58 2.43 -12.87
N GLU A 322 29.37 2.75 -12.41
CA GLU A 322 29.11 3.87 -11.50
C GLU A 322 29.94 3.77 -10.22
N SER A 323 29.85 2.64 -9.53
CA SER A 323 30.61 2.44 -8.28
C SER A 323 32.13 2.55 -8.51
N LEU A 324 32.63 1.98 -9.61
CA LEU A 324 34.04 2.01 -9.96
C LEU A 324 34.51 3.43 -10.23
N PHE A 325 33.80 4.15 -11.08
CA PHE A 325 34.13 5.53 -11.43
C PHE A 325 33.91 6.49 -10.27
N GLY A 326 32.86 6.26 -9.47
CA GLY A 326 32.61 7.00 -8.24
C GLY A 326 33.79 6.92 -7.26
N LYS A 327 34.40 5.76 -7.14
CA LYS A 327 35.60 5.58 -6.32
C LYS A 327 36.81 6.36 -6.87
N VAL A 328 36.96 6.42 -8.20
CA VAL A 328 37.96 7.28 -8.84
C VAL A 328 37.65 8.75 -8.53
N CYS A 329 36.40 9.18 -8.74
CA CYS A 329 36.02 10.57 -8.53
C CYS A 329 36.26 11.05 -7.08
N THR A 330 35.93 10.21 -6.10
CA THR A 330 36.20 10.53 -4.68
C THR A 330 37.70 10.69 -4.40
N SER A 331 38.54 9.85 -5.00
CA SER A 331 40.00 9.89 -4.80
C SER A 331 40.64 11.12 -5.45
N TYR A 332 40.11 11.57 -6.59
CA TYR A 332 40.65 12.72 -7.33
C TYR A 332 39.91 14.04 -7.00
N GLY A 333 38.85 14.01 -6.22
CA GLY A 333 38.06 15.20 -5.86
C GLY A 333 37.32 15.84 -7.04
N ALA A 334 36.82 15.05 -7.99
CA ALA A 334 36.17 15.54 -9.21
C ALA A 334 34.81 14.88 -9.42
N PHE A 335 33.94 15.54 -10.17
CA PHE A 335 32.69 14.91 -10.67
C PHE A 335 32.96 14.09 -11.94
N GLY A 336 32.24 13.00 -12.09
CA GLY A 336 32.31 12.13 -13.26
C GLY A 336 31.24 12.43 -14.30
N ASP A 337 31.60 12.44 -15.58
CA ASP A 337 30.66 12.55 -16.70
C ASP A 337 30.28 11.14 -17.19
N CYS A 338 28.98 10.83 -17.12
CA CYS A 338 28.39 9.57 -17.60
C CYS A 338 27.44 9.77 -18.78
N THR A 339 27.57 10.88 -19.51
CA THR A 339 26.76 11.13 -20.70
C THR A 339 26.90 9.96 -21.68
N ALA A 340 25.76 9.49 -22.20
CA ALA A 340 25.69 8.31 -23.05
C ALA A 340 26.58 8.44 -24.30
N PHE A 341 27.17 7.33 -24.72
CA PHE A 341 27.95 7.18 -25.96
C PHE A 341 29.23 8.05 -26.06
N GLN A 342 29.70 8.63 -24.95
CA GLN A 342 30.92 9.47 -24.94
C GLN A 342 32.20 8.65 -24.76
N VAL A 343 32.15 7.54 -24.05
CA VAL A 343 33.33 6.71 -23.75
C VAL A 343 33.66 5.81 -24.93
N LYS A 344 34.83 5.99 -25.50
CA LYS A 344 35.36 5.12 -26.58
C LYS A 344 36.15 3.97 -25.91
N GLY A 345 35.59 2.75 -25.93
CA GLY A 345 36.23 1.54 -25.44
C GLY A 345 35.72 1.04 -24.09
N PRO A 346 36.30 -0.01 -23.52
CA PRO A 346 35.88 -0.57 -22.25
C PRO A 346 36.11 0.41 -21.09
N ASN A 347 35.06 0.70 -20.31
CA ASN A 347 35.13 1.59 -19.14
C ASN A 347 36.20 1.14 -18.13
N TYR A 348 36.36 -0.18 -17.94
CA TYR A 348 37.36 -0.75 -17.06
C TYR A 348 38.81 -0.35 -17.44
N SER A 349 39.16 -0.38 -18.74
CA SER A 349 40.49 -0.01 -19.20
C SER A 349 40.83 1.46 -18.95
N THR A 350 39.82 2.31 -18.81
CA THR A 350 39.99 3.73 -18.50
C THR A 350 40.15 3.97 -16.99
N TYR A 351 39.29 3.37 -16.19
CA TYR A 351 39.21 3.68 -14.76
C TYR A 351 40.14 2.83 -13.87
N ALA A 352 40.42 1.58 -14.28
CA ALA A 352 41.29 0.69 -13.50
C ALA A 352 42.72 1.25 -13.26
N PRO A 353 43.43 1.81 -14.26
CA PRO A 353 44.72 2.43 -14.03
C PRO A 353 44.68 3.64 -13.08
N MET A 354 43.54 4.38 -13.11
CA MET A 354 43.38 5.53 -12.20
C MET A 354 43.20 5.07 -10.74
N LEU A 355 42.44 3.98 -10.52
CA LEU A 355 42.31 3.38 -9.18
C LEU A 355 43.62 2.86 -8.63
N VAL A 356 44.44 2.18 -9.47
CA VAL A 356 45.75 1.71 -9.06
C VAL A 356 46.67 2.87 -8.63
N LYS A 357 46.63 4.00 -9.35
CA LYS A 357 47.39 5.22 -8.97
C LYS A 357 46.87 5.81 -7.64
N ALA A 358 45.61 5.64 -7.33
CA ALA A 358 45.00 6.07 -6.07
C ALA A 358 45.22 5.10 -4.90
N GLY A 359 45.90 3.98 -5.13
CA GLY A 359 46.19 2.97 -4.11
C GLY A 359 45.12 1.90 -3.91
N PHE A 360 44.11 1.84 -4.78
CA PHE A 360 43.04 0.83 -4.73
C PHE A 360 43.33 -0.32 -5.71
N HIS A 361 42.63 -1.45 -5.49
CA HIS A 361 42.65 -2.54 -6.45
C HIS A 361 42.00 -2.12 -7.78
N SER A 362 42.53 -2.58 -8.91
CA SER A 362 42.04 -2.21 -10.26
C SER A 362 40.56 -2.50 -10.50
N SER A 363 40.03 -3.54 -9.88
CA SER A 363 38.62 -3.92 -9.98
C SER A 363 37.67 -3.27 -8.95
N GLY A 364 38.21 -2.41 -8.06
CA GLY A 364 37.43 -1.75 -7.03
C GLY A 364 37.09 -2.61 -5.80
N ASN A 365 37.58 -3.83 -5.74
CA ASN A 365 37.42 -4.72 -4.59
C ASN A 365 38.22 -4.23 -3.37
N GLN A 366 37.70 -4.55 -2.18
CA GLN A 366 38.38 -4.28 -0.90
C GLN A 366 38.19 -5.46 0.03
N VAL A 367 39.20 -5.65 0.90
CA VAL A 367 39.11 -6.58 2.00
C VAL A 367 38.23 -5.98 3.09
N LEU A 368 37.25 -6.72 3.56
CA LEU A 368 36.39 -6.31 4.66
C LEU A 368 36.49 -7.28 5.83
N TYR A 369 36.24 -6.75 7.01
CA TYR A 369 36.16 -7.49 8.26
C TYR A 369 34.73 -7.55 8.74
N ASN A 370 34.35 -8.68 9.32
CA ASN A 370 33.01 -8.87 9.86
C ASN A 370 32.84 -8.00 11.12
N GLY A 371 31.81 -7.14 11.16
CA GLY A 371 31.57 -6.27 12.31
C GLY A 371 31.23 -7.01 13.60
N MET A 372 30.63 -8.22 13.50
CA MET A 372 30.23 -9.02 14.66
C MET A 372 31.36 -9.84 15.25
N SER A 373 32.20 -10.48 14.41
CA SER A 373 33.29 -11.34 14.87
C SER A 373 34.67 -10.69 14.81
N GLY A 374 34.84 -9.62 14.02
CA GLY A 374 36.15 -9.00 13.73
C GLY A 374 37.02 -9.80 12.79
N GLU A 375 36.56 -10.93 12.29
CA GLU A 375 37.32 -11.79 11.36
C GLU A 375 37.31 -11.21 9.94
N GLN A 376 38.40 -11.40 9.22
CA GLN A 376 38.45 -11.06 7.81
C GLN A 376 37.47 -11.91 7.00
N LEU A 377 36.72 -11.30 6.11
CA LEU A 377 35.87 -12.04 5.19
C LEU A 377 36.72 -12.85 4.18
N ALA A 378 36.24 -14.05 3.84
CA ALA A 378 36.95 -14.95 2.96
C ALA A 378 37.07 -14.49 1.50
N ALA A 379 36.33 -13.45 1.12
CA ALA A 379 36.28 -12.93 -0.24
C ALA A 379 36.50 -11.41 -0.24
N ASP A 380 37.13 -10.91 -1.27
CA ASP A 380 37.20 -9.48 -1.54
C ASP A 380 35.85 -8.97 -1.96
N ILE A 381 35.43 -7.86 -1.38
CA ILE A 381 34.09 -7.28 -1.60
C ILE A 381 34.18 -6.07 -2.50
N TYR A 382 33.36 -6.06 -3.54
CA TYR A 382 33.19 -4.91 -4.40
C TYR A 382 32.42 -3.81 -3.66
N MET A 383 33.05 -2.65 -3.47
CA MET A 383 32.48 -1.54 -2.73
C MET A 383 32.83 -0.20 -3.38
N GLY A 384 31.87 0.69 -3.43
CA GLY A 384 32.06 2.04 -3.96
C GLY A 384 30.82 2.93 -3.80
N PRO A 385 30.96 4.24 -4.01
CA PRO A 385 29.83 5.15 -3.95
C PRO A 385 28.90 4.92 -5.13
N THR A 386 27.61 4.80 -4.84
CA THR A 386 26.54 4.62 -5.81
C THR A 386 25.38 5.54 -5.41
N TYR A 387 24.79 6.21 -6.37
CA TYR A 387 23.65 7.09 -6.13
C TYR A 387 22.37 6.30 -5.93
N TYR A 388 21.76 6.40 -4.74
CA TYR A 388 20.55 5.72 -4.38
C TYR A 388 19.41 6.72 -4.11
N MET A 389 18.21 6.33 -4.49
CA MET A 389 16.97 7.08 -4.36
C MET A 389 16.04 6.39 -3.36
N ARG A 390 15.40 7.13 -2.48
CA ARG A 390 14.24 6.66 -1.73
C ARG A 390 12.99 6.85 -2.58
N LEU A 391 12.19 5.80 -2.74
CA LEU A 391 10.94 5.90 -3.48
C LEU A 391 9.78 6.29 -2.54
N LYS A 392 8.74 6.90 -3.12
CA LYS A 392 7.53 7.32 -2.39
C LYS A 392 6.75 6.17 -1.74
N HIS A 393 7.09 4.92 -2.05
CA HIS A 393 6.44 3.73 -1.52
C HIS A 393 7.01 3.36 -0.15
N MET A 394 6.46 3.97 0.89
CA MET A 394 6.87 3.76 2.28
C MET A 394 5.94 2.75 2.97
N VAL A 395 6.51 1.89 3.82
CA VAL A 395 5.75 0.88 4.55
C VAL A 395 4.66 1.48 5.44
N LYS A 396 4.93 2.65 6.03
CA LYS A 396 3.98 3.35 6.90
C LYS A 396 2.67 3.69 6.21
N ASP A 397 2.69 3.97 4.91
CA ASP A 397 1.49 4.26 4.13
C ASP A 397 0.73 3.01 3.70
N LYS A 398 1.37 1.83 3.76
CA LYS A 398 0.82 0.55 3.26
C LYS A 398 0.42 -0.41 4.36
N ILE A 399 0.98 -0.28 5.56
CA ILE A 399 0.64 -1.14 6.69
C ILE A 399 -0.85 -1.03 7.00
N ASN A 400 -1.51 -2.17 7.05
CA ASN A 400 -2.92 -2.26 7.39
C ASN A 400 -3.13 -3.34 8.44
N TYR A 401 -3.91 -3.02 9.46
CA TYR A 401 -4.30 -3.95 10.50
C TYR A 401 -5.70 -3.58 11.00
N ARG A 402 -6.44 -4.60 11.42
CA ARG A 402 -7.79 -4.44 11.97
C ARG A 402 -8.03 -5.51 13.03
N ALA A 403 -8.59 -5.11 14.16
CA ALA A 403 -9.17 -6.06 15.11
C ALA A 403 -10.69 -6.12 14.94
N ARG A 404 -11.38 -5.02 15.23
CA ARG A 404 -12.81 -4.82 14.99
C ARG A 404 -13.02 -3.43 14.40
N GLY A 405 -14.01 -3.30 13.52
CA GLY A 405 -14.27 -2.01 12.86
C GLY A 405 -15.61 -2.03 12.09
N PRO A 406 -15.85 -1.04 11.24
CA PRO A 406 -17.12 -0.88 10.53
C PRO A 406 -17.34 -2.01 9.52
N ASN A 407 -18.60 -2.42 9.38
CA ASN A 407 -19.04 -3.39 8.41
C ASN A 407 -19.93 -2.71 7.36
N THR A 408 -20.01 -3.28 6.16
CA THR A 408 -20.95 -2.83 5.12
C THR A 408 -22.38 -3.13 5.55
N VAL A 409 -23.31 -2.24 5.20
CA VAL A 409 -24.73 -2.42 5.54
C VAL A 409 -25.34 -3.59 4.77
N LEU A 410 -24.99 -3.75 3.49
CA LEU A 410 -25.59 -4.74 2.61
C LEU A 410 -25.16 -6.17 2.96
N THR A 411 -23.86 -6.42 3.06
CA THR A 411 -23.31 -7.77 3.25
C THR A 411 -22.94 -8.07 4.69
N ARG A 412 -22.94 -7.08 5.58
CA ARG A 412 -22.46 -7.14 6.96
C ARG A 412 -21.02 -7.63 7.11
N GLN A 413 -20.26 -7.65 6.01
CA GLN A 413 -18.85 -7.98 6.01
C GLN A 413 -17.99 -6.74 6.30
N PRO A 414 -16.72 -6.92 6.76
CA PRO A 414 -15.81 -5.81 6.96
C PRO A 414 -15.67 -4.95 5.71
N VAL A 415 -15.70 -3.63 5.88
CA VAL A 415 -15.43 -2.69 4.78
C VAL A 415 -14.01 -2.87 4.25
N GLN A 416 -13.76 -2.46 3.01
CA GLN A 416 -12.44 -2.49 2.39
C GLN A 416 -11.74 -1.14 2.54
N GLY A 417 -10.41 -1.20 2.55
CA GLY A 417 -9.56 -0.02 2.53
C GLY A 417 -9.02 0.39 3.90
N ARG A 418 -7.74 0.71 3.92
CA ARG A 418 -7.00 1.14 5.11
C ARG A 418 -7.61 2.40 5.75
N ALA A 419 -8.02 3.35 4.90
CA ALA A 419 -8.59 4.62 5.36
C ALA A 419 -9.92 4.47 6.11
N ASN A 420 -10.65 3.40 5.83
CA ASN A 420 -11.96 3.12 6.42
C ASN A 420 -11.87 2.14 7.61
N ASP A 421 -10.68 1.88 8.14
CA ASP A 421 -10.44 0.84 9.14
C ASP A 421 -10.94 -0.54 8.65
N GLY A 422 -10.69 -0.81 7.36
CA GLY A 422 -11.17 -1.98 6.66
C GLY A 422 -10.37 -3.25 6.99
N GLY A 423 -10.99 -4.40 6.69
CA GLY A 423 -10.37 -5.72 6.86
C GLY A 423 -9.40 -6.07 5.73
N LEU A 424 -8.59 -7.09 5.97
CA LEU A 424 -7.76 -7.73 4.97
C LEU A 424 -8.55 -8.86 4.33
N ARG A 425 -8.46 -8.94 2.99
CA ARG A 425 -9.18 -9.96 2.23
C ARG A 425 -8.36 -11.25 2.15
N ILE A 426 -8.98 -12.36 2.52
CA ILE A 426 -8.56 -13.70 2.12
C ILE A 426 -9.30 -14.03 0.83
N GLY A 427 -8.58 -14.11 -0.29
CA GLY A 427 -9.17 -14.42 -1.59
C GLY A 427 -9.54 -15.90 -1.72
N GLU A 428 -10.12 -16.26 -2.87
CA GLU A 428 -10.51 -17.62 -3.18
C GLU A 428 -9.29 -18.56 -3.27
N MET A 429 -8.19 -18.10 -3.87
CA MET A 429 -6.96 -18.89 -3.99
C MET A 429 -6.31 -19.15 -2.63
N GLU A 430 -6.30 -18.17 -1.72
CA GLU A 430 -5.82 -18.33 -0.35
C GLU A 430 -6.71 -19.31 0.43
N ARG A 431 -8.04 -19.25 0.24
CA ARG A 431 -8.98 -20.24 0.79
C ARG A 431 -8.64 -21.66 0.31
N ASP A 432 -8.40 -21.82 -0.98
CA ASP A 432 -8.09 -23.13 -1.56
C ASP A 432 -6.77 -23.69 -1.01
N GLY A 433 -5.76 -22.83 -0.85
CA GLY A 433 -4.49 -23.22 -0.21
C GLY A 433 -4.68 -23.67 1.24
N VAL A 434 -5.43 -22.93 2.04
CA VAL A 434 -5.73 -23.29 3.43
C VAL A 434 -6.57 -24.58 3.51
N LEU A 435 -7.52 -24.72 2.60
CA LEU A 435 -8.37 -25.92 2.51
C LEU A 435 -7.53 -27.17 2.17
N ALA A 436 -6.57 -27.04 1.26
CA ALA A 436 -5.65 -28.12 0.89
C ALA A 436 -4.79 -28.59 2.09
N HIS A 437 -4.47 -27.69 3.02
CA HIS A 437 -3.80 -28.04 4.28
C HIS A 437 -4.73 -28.66 5.35
N GLY A 438 -6.04 -28.80 5.08
CA GLY A 438 -7.01 -29.38 6.01
C GLY A 438 -7.35 -28.51 7.21
N MET A 439 -7.09 -27.18 7.16
CA MET A 439 -7.32 -26.25 8.27
C MET A 439 -8.77 -25.72 8.30
N SER A 440 -9.74 -26.60 8.43
CA SER A 440 -11.16 -26.29 8.42
C SER A 440 -11.60 -25.39 9.59
N TYR A 441 -11.04 -25.61 10.78
CA TYR A 441 -11.32 -24.78 11.95
C TYR A 441 -10.86 -23.33 11.75
N PHE A 442 -9.66 -23.14 11.22
CA PHE A 442 -9.15 -21.79 10.88
C PHE A 442 -10.04 -21.09 9.87
N LEU A 443 -10.52 -21.79 8.84
CA LEU A 443 -11.43 -21.24 7.84
C LEU A 443 -12.76 -20.83 8.48
N ASN A 444 -13.32 -21.67 9.34
CA ASN A 444 -14.56 -21.37 10.03
C ASN A 444 -14.40 -20.15 10.95
N GLU A 445 -13.34 -20.07 11.74
CA GLU A 445 -13.05 -18.92 12.58
C GLU A 445 -12.87 -17.65 11.76
N SER A 446 -12.09 -17.70 10.69
CA SER A 446 -11.77 -16.53 9.87
C SER A 446 -12.98 -15.99 9.15
N PHE A 447 -13.83 -16.83 8.58
CA PHE A 447 -14.97 -16.40 7.77
C PHE A 447 -16.25 -16.16 8.59
N MET A 448 -16.47 -16.92 9.66
CA MET A 448 -17.70 -16.83 10.44
C MET A 448 -17.52 -15.95 11.69
N VAL A 449 -16.52 -16.21 12.51
CA VAL A 449 -16.37 -15.51 13.79
C VAL A 449 -15.75 -14.14 13.62
N ARG A 450 -14.71 -14.03 12.80
CA ARG A 450 -13.99 -12.76 12.54
C ARG A 450 -14.54 -11.98 11.35
N GLY A 451 -15.05 -12.66 10.36
CA GLY A 451 -15.60 -12.07 9.14
C GLY A 451 -17.00 -11.49 9.32
N GLU A 452 -17.81 -12.05 10.23
CA GLU A 452 -19.14 -11.57 10.57
C GLU A 452 -19.17 -11.03 12.01
N LYS A 453 -19.87 -9.92 12.20
CA LYS A 453 -19.93 -9.25 13.50
C LYS A 453 -20.78 -10.02 14.51
N GLU A 454 -21.85 -10.61 14.03
CA GLU A 454 -22.88 -11.26 14.83
C GLU A 454 -23.37 -12.54 14.14
N GLU A 455 -23.74 -13.53 14.93
CA GLU A 455 -24.41 -14.71 14.43
C GLU A 455 -25.78 -14.33 13.83
N TYR A 456 -26.09 -14.86 12.67
CA TYR A 456 -27.37 -14.62 12.04
C TYR A 456 -28.19 -15.90 11.98
N PHE A 457 -29.45 -15.76 12.37
CA PHE A 457 -30.39 -16.87 12.41
C PHE A 457 -31.49 -16.64 11.38
N ILE A 458 -31.77 -17.66 10.58
CA ILE A 458 -32.92 -17.68 9.67
C ILE A 458 -33.90 -18.71 10.14
N ALA A 459 -35.19 -18.39 10.02
CA ALA A 459 -36.25 -19.34 10.21
C ALA A 459 -36.62 -19.97 8.87
N ILE A 460 -36.77 -21.27 8.83
CA ILE A 460 -37.09 -22.02 7.63
C ILE A 460 -38.38 -22.80 7.89
N CYS A 461 -39.31 -22.77 6.92
CA CYS A 461 -40.48 -23.62 6.94
C CYS A 461 -40.06 -25.07 6.57
N ASN A 462 -40.23 -26.01 7.48
CA ASN A 462 -39.85 -27.40 7.25
C ASN A 462 -40.58 -28.06 6.08
N LYS A 463 -41.78 -27.63 5.82
CA LYS A 463 -42.61 -28.17 4.71
C LYS A 463 -42.17 -27.65 3.33
N THR A 464 -41.73 -26.42 3.22
CA THR A 464 -41.35 -25.81 1.93
C THR A 464 -39.88 -25.66 1.72
N GLY A 465 -39.06 -25.69 2.79
CA GLY A 465 -37.64 -25.44 2.74
C GLY A 465 -37.25 -23.99 2.41
N ALA A 466 -38.20 -23.09 2.38
CA ALA A 466 -38.00 -21.67 2.08
C ALA A 466 -37.86 -20.84 3.37
N ILE A 467 -37.26 -19.66 3.23
CA ILE A 467 -37.09 -18.72 4.35
C ILE A 467 -38.47 -18.30 4.84
N ALA A 468 -38.71 -18.46 6.15
CA ALA A 468 -39.91 -18.00 6.82
C ALA A 468 -39.75 -16.55 7.32
N ILE A 469 -40.87 -15.83 7.40
CA ILE A 469 -40.90 -14.50 7.99
C ILE A 469 -41.11 -14.65 9.49
N TYR A 470 -40.24 -14.08 10.30
CA TYR A 470 -40.37 -14.06 11.76
C TYR A 470 -40.70 -12.66 12.25
N ASN A 471 -41.76 -12.53 13.00
CA ASN A 471 -42.15 -11.31 13.70
C ASN A 471 -41.82 -11.50 15.19
N GLU A 472 -40.79 -10.84 15.67
CA GLU A 472 -40.31 -10.96 17.04
C GLU A 472 -41.33 -10.43 18.06
N ALA A 473 -42.00 -9.31 17.75
CA ALA A 473 -42.98 -8.70 18.67
C ALA A 473 -44.19 -9.60 18.98
N GLN A 474 -44.56 -10.48 18.03
CA GLN A 474 -45.71 -11.39 18.16
C GLN A 474 -45.26 -12.84 18.30
N ASN A 475 -43.98 -13.14 18.26
CA ASN A 475 -43.41 -14.49 18.23
C ASN A 475 -44.11 -15.38 17.19
N LEU A 476 -44.28 -14.83 15.99
CA LEU A 476 -45.03 -15.45 14.92
C LEU A 476 -44.16 -15.77 13.72
N PHE A 477 -44.23 -17.03 13.30
CA PHE A 477 -43.59 -17.50 12.05
C PHE A 477 -44.64 -17.62 10.93
N LEU A 478 -44.30 -17.13 9.76
CA LEU A 478 -45.14 -17.19 8.55
C LEU A 478 -44.31 -17.74 7.38
N SER A 479 -44.90 -18.68 6.66
CA SER A 479 -44.32 -19.19 5.42
C SER A 479 -45.02 -18.57 4.21
N PRO A 480 -44.30 -17.74 3.40
CA PRO A 480 -44.91 -17.09 2.24
C PRO A 480 -45.54 -18.07 1.24
N TYR A 481 -44.97 -19.25 1.07
CA TYR A 481 -45.41 -20.25 0.09
C TYR A 481 -46.47 -21.21 0.63
N ALA A 482 -46.43 -21.51 1.90
CA ALA A 482 -47.38 -22.46 2.50
C ALA A 482 -48.60 -21.77 3.11
N ASP A 483 -48.49 -20.50 3.52
CA ASP A 483 -49.58 -19.71 4.09
C ASP A 483 -50.38 -18.96 3.04
N GLY A 484 -49.86 -18.86 1.80
CA GLY A 484 -50.47 -18.06 0.73
C GLY A 484 -50.29 -16.55 0.98
N PRO A 485 -50.97 -15.69 0.23
CA PRO A 485 -50.87 -14.25 0.38
C PRO A 485 -51.34 -13.79 1.75
N ILE A 486 -50.46 -13.07 2.45
CA ILE A 486 -50.78 -12.55 3.79
C ILE A 486 -51.65 -11.31 3.64
N LYS A 487 -52.80 -11.32 4.28
CA LYS A 487 -53.70 -10.17 4.38
C LYS A 487 -53.55 -9.49 5.72
N PHE A 488 -53.40 -8.19 5.69
CA PHE A 488 -53.27 -7.34 6.87
C PHE A 488 -54.58 -6.62 7.14
N ASN A 489 -54.96 -6.52 8.40
CA ASN A 489 -56.04 -5.68 8.86
C ASN A 489 -55.44 -4.46 9.56
N THR A 490 -55.91 -3.26 9.21
CA THR A 490 -55.45 -2.02 9.83
C THR A 490 -56.36 -1.76 11.03
N ASN A 491 -55.80 -1.77 12.22
CA ASN A 491 -56.48 -1.46 13.46
C ASN A 491 -56.79 0.05 13.56
N PRO A 492 -57.76 0.47 14.39
CA PRO A 492 -58.08 1.88 14.61
C PRO A 492 -56.87 2.74 15.02
N ASP A 493 -55.88 2.14 15.66
CA ASP A 493 -54.62 2.75 16.13
C ASP A 493 -53.57 2.92 15.03
N GLY A 494 -53.89 2.60 13.77
CA GLY A 494 -52.98 2.64 12.63
C GLY A 494 -51.98 1.48 12.59
N SER A 495 -51.98 0.58 13.55
CA SER A 495 -51.14 -0.64 13.53
C SER A 495 -51.75 -1.68 12.58
N GLN A 496 -50.89 -2.42 11.91
CA GLN A 496 -51.28 -3.51 11.03
C GLN A 496 -51.22 -4.86 11.74
N SER A 497 -52.29 -5.60 11.77
CA SER A 497 -52.34 -6.98 12.27
C SER A 497 -52.60 -7.97 11.14
N ILE A 498 -52.05 -9.18 11.27
CA ILE A 498 -52.22 -10.24 10.26
C ILE A 498 -53.62 -10.84 10.40
N MET A 499 -54.38 -10.79 9.31
CA MET A 499 -55.81 -11.19 9.30
C MET A 499 -55.97 -12.70 9.31
N ASN A 500 -55.12 -13.47 8.66
CA ASN A 500 -55.24 -14.92 8.54
C ASN A 500 -53.94 -15.60 8.98
N LEU A 501 -53.99 -16.25 10.12
CA LEU A 501 -52.98 -17.23 10.54
C LEU A 501 -53.37 -18.58 9.97
N SER A 502 -52.42 -19.32 9.40
CA SER A 502 -52.64 -20.68 8.98
C SER A 502 -53.04 -21.55 10.18
N ARG A 503 -54.19 -22.22 10.05
CA ARG A 503 -54.70 -23.18 11.05
C ARG A 503 -54.04 -24.54 11.01
N PHE A 504 -53.21 -24.82 10.02
CA PHE A 504 -52.48 -26.08 9.92
C PHE A 504 -51.18 -25.97 10.71
N GLY A 505 -51.02 -26.84 11.69
CA GLY A 505 -49.79 -26.91 12.49
C GLY A 505 -48.57 -27.08 11.57
N ARG A 506 -47.74 -26.06 11.52
CA ARG A 506 -46.46 -26.05 10.74
C ARG A 506 -45.31 -26.03 11.67
N SER A 507 -44.29 -26.75 11.28
CA SER A 507 -43.02 -26.73 11.96
C SER A 507 -42.06 -25.77 11.27
N PHE A 508 -41.33 -25.03 12.06
CA PHE A 508 -40.28 -24.11 11.62
C PHE A 508 -39.00 -24.50 12.33
N SER A 509 -37.90 -24.48 11.57
CA SER A 509 -36.54 -24.67 12.09
C SER A 509 -35.80 -23.39 12.04
N VAL A 510 -35.09 -23.06 13.13
CA VAL A 510 -34.19 -21.89 13.17
C VAL A 510 -32.75 -22.41 12.90
N LEU A 511 -32.15 -21.88 11.84
CA LEU A 511 -30.80 -22.25 11.42
C LEU A 511 -29.88 -21.08 11.62
N ARG A 512 -28.70 -21.39 12.16
CA ARG A 512 -27.58 -20.45 12.20
C ARG A 512 -26.86 -20.48 10.86
N VAL A 513 -26.82 -19.35 10.17
CA VAL A 513 -26.20 -19.22 8.86
C VAL A 513 -25.42 -17.92 8.76
N PRO A 514 -24.42 -17.84 7.86
CA PRO A 514 -23.80 -16.57 7.50
C PRO A 514 -24.81 -15.60 6.90
N TYR A 515 -24.75 -14.32 7.27
CA TYR A 515 -25.66 -13.33 6.68
C TYR A 515 -25.53 -13.23 5.16
N ALA A 516 -24.29 -13.37 4.64
CA ALA A 516 -24.03 -13.41 3.20
C ALA A 516 -24.79 -14.55 2.49
N PHE A 517 -24.95 -15.71 3.13
CA PHE A 517 -25.74 -16.83 2.60
C PHE A 517 -27.23 -16.49 2.51
N LYS A 518 -27.79 -15.86 3.56
CA LYS A 518 -29.18 -15.36 3.53
C LYS A 518 -29.39 -14.34 2.42
N LEU A 519 -28.44 -13.42 2.24
CA LEU A 519 -28.49 -12.43 1.17
C LEU A 519 -28.46 -13.10 -0.21
N LEU A 520 -27.57 -14.08 -0.41
CA LEU A 520 -27.48 -14.86 -1.64
C LEU A 520 -28.80 -15.55 -1.98
N MET A 521 -29.46 -16.19 -1.00
CA MET A 521 -30.75 -16.84 -1.21
C MET A 521 -31.82 -15.83 -1.71
N GLN A 522 -31.84 -14.63 -1.14
CA GLN A 522 -32.76 -13.58 -1.51
C GLN A 522 -32.47 -12.98 -2.89
N GLU A 523 -31.21 -12.75 -3.21
CA GLU A 523 -30.79 -12.22 -4.51
C GLU A 523 -31.07 -13.22 -5.64
N LEU A 524 -30.78 -14.50 -5.44
CA LEU A 524 -31.12 -15.54 -6.41
C LEU A 524 -32.63 -15.65 -6.65
N GLN A 525 -33.44 -15.49 -5.60
CA GLN A 525 -34.88 -15.51 -5.71
C GLN A 525 -35.41 -14.37 -6.59
N ILE A 526 -34.78 -13.18 -6.54
CA ILE A 526 -35.12 -12.06 -7.44
C ILE A 526 -34.80 -12.42 -8.91
N MET A 527 -33.78 -13.21 -9.15
CA MET A 527 -33.40 -13.72 -10.47
C MET A 527 -34.20 -14.95 -10.92
N ASN A 528 -35.33 -15.27 -10.25
CA ASN A 528 -36.15 -16.46 -10.46
C ASN A 528 -35.43 -17.80 -10.22
N VAL A 529 -34.36 -17.80 -9.43
CA VAL A 529 -33.69 -19.01 -8.97
C VAL A 529 -33.92 -19.16 -7.48
N GLN A 530 -34.70 -20.16 -7.11
CA GLN A 530 -35.04 -20.42 -5.71
C GLN A 530 -34.11 -21.50 -5.11
N MET A 531 -33.54 -21.19 -3.97
CA MET A 531 -32.83 -22.17 -3.14
C MET A 531 -33.79 -22.68 -2.06
N HIS A 532 -33.95 -24.00 -2.00
CA HIS A 532 -34.70 -24.67 -0.95
C HIS A 532 -33.74 -25.46 -0.03
N ILE A 533 -34.00 -25.38 1.26
CA ILE A 533 -33.30 -26.22 2.22
C ILE A 533 -34.10 -27.49 2.41
N ILE A 534 -33.45 -28.65 2.21
CA ILE A 534 -34.06 -29.94 2.40
C ILE A 534 -34.13 -30.24 3.89
N THR A 535 -35.33 -30.47 4.38
CA THR A 535 -35.62 -30.83 5.76
C THR A 535 -36.22 -32.23 5.81
N GLU A 536 -36.35 -32.83 7.00
CA GLU A 536 -36.95 -34.15 7.16
C GLU A 536 -38.41 -34.21 6.66
N GLU A 537 -39.16 -33.06 6.71
CA GLU A 537 -40.55 -32.98 6.26
C GLU A 537 -40.72 -32.77 4.76
N ASN A 538 -39.68 -32.33 4.06
CA ASN A 538 -39.75 -32.01 2.64
C ASN A 538 -38.82 -32.84 1.76
N VAL A 539 -38.34 -33.98 2.24
CA VAL A 539 -37.44 -34.91 1.52
C VAL A 539 -38.02 -35.28 0.16
N ASP A 540 -39.38 -35.31 0.02
CA ASP A 540 -40.05 -35.61 -1.23
C ASP A 540 -39.72 -34.65 -2.37
N GLN A 541 -39.19 -33.47 -2.07
CA GLN A 541 -38.70 -32.52 -3.09
C GLN A 541 -37.53 -33.09 -3.91
N LEU A 542 -36.79 -34.06 -3.38
CA LEU A 542 -35.74 -34.76 -4.13
C LEU A 542 -36.32 -35.49 -5.35
N LEU A 543 -37.56 -35.93 -5.31
CA LEU A 543 -38.24 -36.57 -6.45
C LEU A 543 -38.39 -35.62 -7.62
N SER A 544 -38.64 -34.35 -7.37
CA SER A 544 -38.77 -33.31 -8.42
C SER A 544 -37.45 -32.98 -9.10
N MET A 545 -36.32 -33.32 -8.46
CA MET A 545 -34.96 -33.12 -8.99
C MET A 545 -34.48 -34.31 -9.84
N SER A 546 -35.22 -35.39 -9.91
CA SER A 546 -34.85 -36.64 -10.63
C SER A 546 -34.76 -36.47 -12.15
N PHE A 547 -35.27 -35.38 -12.72
CA PHE A 547 -35.13 -35.06 -14.14
C PHE A 547 -33.67 -34.73 -14.54
N SER A 548 -32.84 -34.36 -13.60
CA SER A 548 -31.41 -34.21 -13.84
C SER A 548 -30.67 -35.39 -13.19
N ASN A 549 -29.90 -36.14 -13.98
CA ASN A 549 -29.08 -37.28 -13.44
C ASN A 549 -28.02 -36.80 -12.38
N ASN A 550 -28.04 -35.54 -12.02
CA ASN A 550 -27.17 -34.99 -10.97
C ASN A 550 -27.56 -35.49 -9.57
N ILE A 551 -28.84 -35.88 -9.36
CA ILE A 551 -29.27 -36.38 -8.06
C ILE A 551 -28.53 -37.67 -7.71
N ASN A 552 -28.34 -38.59 -8.67
CA ASN A 552 -27.61 -39.83 -8.46
C ASN A 552 -26.13 -39.61 -8.12
N LYS A 553 -25.55 -38.56 -8.72
CA LYS A 553 -24.16 -38.13 -8.40
C LYS A 553 -24.06 -37.54 -6.99
N LEU A 554 -25.05 -36.75 -6.57
CA LEU A 554 -25.09 -36.18 -5.23
C LEU A 554 -25.30 -37.24 -4.16
N MET A 555 -26.17 -38.22 -4.43
CA MET A 555 -26.49 -39.30 -3.49
C MET A 555 -25.47 -40.43 -3.52
N LYS A 556 -24.52 -40.41 -4.49
CA LYS A 556 -23.53 -41.48 -4.71
C LYS A 556 -24.17 -42.87 -4.80
N SER A 557 -25.37 -42.94 -5.32
CA SER A 557 -26.14 -44.16 -5.49
C SER A 557 -26.62 -44.28 -6.93
N ASP A 558 -26.61 -45.45 -7.49
CA ASP A 558 -27.14 -45.75 -8.83
C ASP A 558 -28.62 -46.18 -8.77
N GLU A 559 -29.20 -46.18 -7.56
CA GLU A 559 -30.62 -46.51 -7.36
C GLU A 559 -31.57 -45.42 -7.80
N ASP A 560 -32.82 -45.77 -8.12
CA ASP A 560 -33.84 -44.79 -8.48
C ASP A 560 -34.11 -43.85 -7.29
N ALA A 561 -34.19 -42.54 -7.57
CA ALA A 561 -34.40 -41.52 -6.56
C ALA A 561 -35.66 -41.79 -5.69
N ALA A 562 -36.67 -42.42 -6.24
CA ALA A 562 -37.89 -42.77 -5.52
C ALA A 562 -37.61 -43.85 -4.44
N VAL A 563 -36.73 -44.79 -4.70
CA VAL A 563 -36.32 -45.85 -3.74
C VAL A 563 -35.53 -45.23 -2.58
N VAL A 564 -34.56 -44.37 -2.91
CA VAL A 564 -33.73 -43.71 -1.93
C VAL A 564 -34.52 -42.79 -1.03
N VAL A 565 -35.45 -41.98 -1.58
CA VAL A 565 -36.34 -41.13 -0.80
C VAL A 565 -37.20 -41.94 0.15
N LYS A 566 -37.73 -43.08 -0.33
CA LYS A 566 -38.50 -43.99 0.52
C LYS A 566 -37.67 -44.58 1.67
N GLU A 567 -36.43 -44.95 1.41
CA GLU A 567 -35.52 -45.44 2.42
C GLU A 567 -35.16 -44.35 3.47
N ILE A 568 -34.88 -43.12 3.00
CA ILE A 568 -34.66 -41.98 3.89
C ILE A 568 -35.89 -41.72 4.78
N ASN A 569 -37.09 -41.70 4.21
CA ASN A 569 -38.31 -41.51 4.97
C ASN A 569 -38.54 -42.57 6.02
N MET A 570 -38.28 -43.86 5.70
CA MET A 570 -38.32 -44.93 6.66
C MET A 570 -37.30 -44.79 7.79
N ASN A 571 -36.11 -44.35 7.46
CA ASN A 571 -35.04 -44.11 8.44
C ASN A 571 -35.38 -42.92 9.38
N ILE A 572 -35.99 -41.87 8.83
CA ILE A 572 -36.48 -40.71 9.60
C ILE A 572 -37.59 -41.16 10.56
N GLU A 573 -38.60 -41.90 10.05
CA GLU A 573 -39.67 -42.42 10.91
C GLU A 573 -39.15 -43.34 12.03
N LYS A 574 -38.11 -44.15 11.74
CA LYS A 574 -37.52 -45.00 12.73
C LYS A 574 -36.82 -44.21 13.81
N ARG A 575 -36.06 -43.18 13.45
CA ARG A 575 -35.44 -42.22 14.39
C ARG A 575 -36.48 -41.52 15.25
N LEU A 576 -37.54 -40.98 14.64
CA LEU A 576 -38.59 -40.31 15.38
C LEU A 576 -39.26 -41.25 16.41
N LYS A 577 -39.48 -42.51 16.04
CA LYS A 577 -40.01 -43.51 16.95
C LYS A 577 -39.00 -43.87 18.08
N GLU A 578 -37.70 -43.86 17.81
CA GLU A 578 -36.66 -44.06 18.82
C GLU A 578 -36.59 -42.87 19.79
N ILE A 579 -36.62 -41.64 19.28
CA ILE A 579 -36.62 -40.41 20.10
C ILE A 579 -37.89 -40.33 20.97
N SER A 580 -39.05 -40.71 20.43
CA SER A 580 -40.29 -40.72 21.22
C SER A 580 -40.36 -41.80 22.29
N ARG A 581 -39.52 -42.84 22.18
CA ARG A 581 -39.41 -43.95 23.17
C ARG A 581 -38.29 -43.70 24.20
N ALA A 582 -37.41 -42.77 23.95
CA ALA A 582 -36.36 -42.42 24.93
C ALA A 582 -37.02 -41.69 26.11
N PRO A 583 -36.77 -42.13 27.37
CA PRO A 583 -37.27 -41.39 28.54
C PRO A 583 -36.70 -39.96 28.50
N VAL A 584 -37.57 -38.98 28.64
CA VAL A 584 -37.19 -37.57 28.73
C VAL A 584 -36.45 -37.38 30.07
N ASN A 585 -35.15 -37.50 30.03
CA ASN A 585 -34.30 -37.02 31.11
C ASN A 585 -34.23 -35.51 30.97
N ILE A 586 -35.07 -34.83 31.72
CA ILE A 586 -34.92 -33.37 31.92
C ILE A 586 -33.72 -33.19 32.86
N PRO A 587 -32.58 -32.68 32.39
CA PRO A 587 -31.53 -32.29 33.31
C PRO A 587 -32.00 -31.10 34.11
N GLU A 588 -32.00 -31.23 35.44
CA GLU A 588 -32.18 -30.09 36.35
C GLU A 588 -31.16 -29.01 35.97
N PRO A 589 -31.51 -27.70 36.02
CA PRO A 589 -30.61 -26.65 35.70
C PRO A 589 -29.53 -26.59 36.82
N VAL A 590 -28.40 -27.17 36.57
CA VAL A 590 -27.20 -26.98 37.37
C VAL A 590 -26.64 -25.60 37.06
N LEU A 591 -26.78 -24.69 37.99
CA LEU A 591 -26.02 -23.44 38.02
C LEU A 591 -24.54 -23.77 38.30
N GLU A 592 -23.79 -24.14 37.27
CA GLU A 592 -22.34 -24.23 37.35
C GLU A 592 -21.71 -22.85 37.05
N LEU A 593 -21.07 -22.32 38.09
CA LEU A 593 -20.08 -21.26 37.96
C LEU A 593 -18.94 -21.80 37.06
N GLU A 594 -18.77 -21.23 35.92
CA GLU A 594 -17.67 -21.55 34.99
C GLU A 594 -16.31 -21.28 35.66
N THR A 595 -15.61 -22.33 36.01
CA THR A 595 -14.15 -22.32 36.18
C THR A 595 -13.48 -22.50 34.83
N PRO A 596 -12.38 -21.76 34.53
CA PRO A 596 -11.73 -21.85 33.23
C PRO A 596 -11.18 -23.25 32.97
N PRO A 597 -11.24 -23.77 31.73
CA PRO A 597 -10.87 -25.14 31.41
C PRO A 597 -9.38 -25.40 31.60
N THR A 598 -9.09 -26.39 32.41
CA THR A 598 -7.76 -26.99 32.57
C THR A 598 -7.37 -27.75 31.28
N ALA A 599 -6.17 -27.56 30.79
CA ALA A 599 -5.65 -28.23 29.58
C ALA A 599 -5.71 -29.73 29.68
N PRO A 600 -6.08 -30.46 28.61
CA PRO A 600 -6.12 -31.95 28.62
C PRO A 600 -4.71 -32.53 28.64
N ALA A 601 -4.55 -33.58 29.44
CA ALA A 601 -3.33 -34.36 29.56
C ALA A 601 -2.94 -35.05 28.24
N SER A 602 -1.68 -34.96 27.88
CA SER A 602 -1.07 -35.50 26.66
C SER A 602 -1.12 -37.06 26.61
N ALA A 603 -1.53 -37.58 25.45
CA ALA A 603 -1.35 -38.97 25.08
C ALA A 603 0.13 -39.27 24.74
N PRO A 604 0.64 -40.49 24.99
CA PRO A 604 2.04 -40.82 24.77
C PRO A 604 2.33 -41.22 23.33
N GLY A 605 3.37 -40.60 22.74
CA GLY A 605 4.09 -41.18 21.62
C GLY A 605 4.11 -40.43 20.32
N SER A 606 4.97 -39.39 20.22
CA SER A 606 5.57 -38.96 18.94
C SER A 606 6.92 -38.28 19.22
N PRO A 607 7.93 -38.40 18.33
CA PRO A 607 9.30 -38.06 18.64
C PRO A 607 9.54 -36.55 18.71
N VAL A 608 10.24 -36.15 19.77
CA VAL A 608 10.64 -34.78 20.05
C VAL A 608 11.79 -34.39 19.14
N ILE A 609 11.60 -33.33 18.37
CA ILE A 609 12.70 -32.59 17.71
C ILE A 609 13.29 -31.63 18.73
N ILE A 610 14.55 -31.90 19.09
CA ILE A 610 15.32 -31.06 20.04
C ILE A 610 15.79 -29.81 19.31
N VAL A 611 15.28 -28.63 19.72
CA VAL A 611 15.83 -27.33 19.40
C VAL A 611 16.76 -26.94 20.56
N PRO A 612 18.01 -26.51 20.33
CA PRO A 612 18.92 -26.16 21.42
C PRO A 612 18.49 -24.84 22.08
N THR A 613 18.24 -24.94 23.38
CA THR A 613 17.92 -23.80 24.26
C THR A 613 19.21 -23.15 24.75
N ALA A 614 19.25 -21.84 24.72
CA ALA A 614 20.33 -21.03 25.29
C ALA A 614 20.41 -21.19 26.83
N PRO A 615 21.59 -21.06 27.46
CA PRO A 615 21.77 -21.33 28.87
C PRO A 615 21.15 -20.26 29.76
N GLN A 616 20.38 -20.71 30.75
CA GLN A 616 19.87 -19.87 31.84
C GLN A 616 20.95 -19.69 32.93
N PRO A 617 21.01 -18.54 33.61
CA PRO A 617 21.89 -18.36 34.78
C PRO A 617 21.30 -19.01 36.04
N GLU A 618 22.18 -19.52 36.89
CA GLU A 618 21.88 -20.25 38.12
C GLU A 618 21.15 -19.40 39.20
N PRO A 619 20.37 -20.03 40.11
CA PRO A 619 19.60 -19.34 41.13
C PRO A 619 20.40 -19.10 42.39
N GLY A 620 20.54 -17.83 42.80
CA GLY A 620 21.00 -17.42 44.10
C GLY A 620 19.85 -17.16 45.09
N SER A 621 19.88 -17.92 46.17
CA SER A 621 19.24 -17.76 47.50
C SER A 621 18.02 -16.85 47.73
N SER A 622 17.00 -17.51 48.22
CA SER A 622 15.73 -17.08 48.76
C SER A 622 15.80 -16.23 50.03
N THR A 623 15.05 -15.12 50.08
CA THR A 623 14.40 -14.66 51.31
C THR A 623 12.99 -14.15 50.97
N PRO A 624 11.97 -14.41 51.81
CA PRO A 624 10.57 -14.15 51.46
C PRO A 624 10.17 -12.68 51.74
N TYR A 625 9.48 -12.07 50.77
CA TYR A 625 8.91 -10.75 50.89
C TYR A 625 7.45 -10.84 51.40
N ASN A 626 7.17 -10.11 52.49
CA ASN A 626 5.87 -10.03 53.15
C ASN A 626 5.10 -8.78 52.63
N PRO A 627 3.86 -8.87 52.16
CA PRO A 627 3.11 -7.75 51.66
C PRO A 627 2.16 -7.22 52.76
N ASN A 628 2.54 -6.16 53.43
CA ASN A 628 1.60 -5.25 54.11
C ASN A 628 2.38 -4.06 54.69
N THR A 629 2.30 -2.90 54.07
CA THR A 629 2.21 -1.60 54.71
C THR A 629 1.80 -0.49 53.74
N SER A 630 0.79 0.19 54.14
CA SER A 630 0.07 1.36 53.71
C SER A 630 0.88 2.57 53.21
N SER A 631 0.30 3.18 52.19
CA SER A 631 0.25 4.61 51.81
C SER A 631 0.76 5.68 52.77
N THR A 632 1.64 6.58 52.24
CA THR A 632 1.65 8.01 52.57
C THR A 632 2.15 8.85 51.41
N PRO A 633 1.65 10.11 51.24
CA PRO A 633 1.84 10.91 50.03
C PRO A 633 3.15 11.74 50.06
N TYR A 634 3.70 11.95 48.90
CA TYR A 634 4.89 12.75 48.61
C TYR A 634 4.60 14.25 48.75
N ASN A 635 5.41 14.95 49.52
CA ASN A 635 5.41 16.41 49.68
C ASN A 635 6.70 16.99 49.09
N PRO A 636 6.65 17.96 48.14
CA PRO A 636 7.84 18.54 47.56
C PRO A 636 8.17 19.89 48.23
N ASN A 637 9.13 19.89 49.13
CA ASN A 637 9.86 21.13 49.50
C ASN A 637 10.99 20.78 50.48
N THR A 638 12.23 20.71 49.97
CA THR A 638 13.45 21.21 50.65
C THR A 638 14.64 21.09 49.69
N PRO A 639 15.54 22.10 49.67
CA PRO A 639 16.68 22.14 48.75
C PRO A 639 17.94 21.58 49.45
N ASP A 640 18.72 20.79 48.77
CA ASP A 640 20.10 20.56 49.17
C ASP A 640 21.07 20.68 47.98
N SER A 641 22.02 21.50 48.28
CA SER A 641 23.19 21.96 47.58
C SER A 641 24.15 20.83 47.19
N LEU A 642 24.65 20.83 45.95
CA LEU A 642 26.04 20.52 45.58
C LEU A 642 26.26 21.04 44.17
N GLY A 643 27.21 22.00 44.04
CA GLY A 643 27.47 22.74 42.83
C GLY A 643 28.32 21.99 41.80
N PRO A 644 28.27 22.39 40.56
CA PRO A 644 29.10 21.87 39.48
C PRO A 644 30.42 22.66 39.38
N ALA A 645 31.47 21.95 38.96
CA ALA A 645 32.82 22.45 38.67
C ALA A 645 32.87 23.36 37.43
N PRO A 646 33.85 24.30 37.35
CA PRO A 646 33.80 25.40 36.38
C PRO A 646 34.36 25.05 35.00
N VAL A 647 33.66 25.57 33.99
CA VAL A 647 34.12 25.62 32.60
C VAL A 647 34.87 26.94 32.34
N PRO A 648 36.02 26.96 31.66
CA PRO A 648 36.78 28.22 31.42
C PRO A 648 36.13 29.05 30.33
N GLN A 649 35.87 30.30 30.66
CA GLN A 649 35.46 31.37 29.74
C GLN A 649 36.68 31.88 28.94
N THR A 650 36.54 31.98 27.64
CA THR A 650 37.35 32.85 26.81
C THR A 650 36.53 34.01 26.30
N ASN A 651 36.88 35.18 26.82
CA ASN A 651 36.39 36.48 26.34
C ASN A 651 37.01 36.80 24.96
N LEU A 652 36.18 37.28 24.03
CA LEU A 652 36.66 38.16 22.95
C LEU A 652 35.63 39.25 22.67
N ASN A 653 36.15 40.47 22.81
CA ASN A 653 35.52 41.76 22.72
C ASN A 653 35.14 42.19 21.30
N THR A 654 34.05 42.94 21.24
CA THR A 654 33.70 44.15 20.46
C THR A 654 34.09 44.32 18.99
N PRO A 655 33.16 44.88 18.19
CA PRO A 655 33.33 45.09 16.76
C PRO A 655 33.95 46.50 16.44
N PRO A 656 34.59 46.70 15.31
CA PRO A 656 34.97 48.00 14.84
C PRO A 656 33.94 48.58 13.84
N THR A 657 33.78 49.85 14.00
CA THR A 657 33.01 50.88 13.33
C THR A 657 33.33 51.01 11.83
N ALA A 658 32.29 51.33 11.06
CA ALA A 658 32.38 51.74 9.66
C ALA A 658 32.98 53.13 9.47
N PRO A 659 33.47 53.46 8.26
CA PRO A 659 33.31 54.81 7.75
C PRO A 659 32.47 54.81 6.47
N GLY A 660 31.54 55.76 6.41
CA GLY A 660 30.71 56.07 5.28
C GLY A 660 31.43 56.84 4.18
N THR A 661 30.91 56.68 2.98
CA THR A 661 30.86 57.73 1.97
C THR A 661 29.65 57.56 1.09
N SER A 662 28.94 58.66 0.98
CA SER A 662 27.79 58.94 0.16
C SER A 662 28.14 59.01 -1.33
N GLU A 663 27.31 58.40 -2.19
CA GLU A 663 27.11 58.91 -3.52
C GLU A 663 25.71 58.55 -4.03
N SER A 664 25.10 59.56 -4.62
CA SER A 664 23.72 59.75 -5.05
C SER A 664 23.39 58.99 -6.34
N VAL A 665 22.25 58.39 -6.39
CA VAL A 665 21.62 57.79 -7.59
C VAL A 665 20.68 58.83 -8.23
N PRO A 666 20.68 59.05 -9.53
CA PRO A 666 19.62 59.84 -10.19
C PRO A 666 18.50 58.93 -10.66
N MET A 667 17.28 59.35 -10.35
CA MET A 667 16.01 58.85 -10.91
C MET A 667 15.92 59.14 -12.41
N ALA A 668 15.45 58.19 -13.19
CA ALA A 668 14.98 58.40 -14.56
C ALA A 668 13.46 58.24 -14.63
N PRO A 669 12.79 58.92 -15.58
CA PRO A 669 11.38 59.26 -15.50
C PRO A 669 10.45 58.19 -16.11
N ALA A 670 9.20 58.24 -15.64
CA ALA A 670 8.04 57.51 -16.16
C ALA A 670 7.68 57.95 -17.58
N SER A 671 7.36 56.99 -18.45
CA SER A 671 6.63 57.26 -19.69
C SER A 671 5.55 56.23 -19.96
N SER A 672 4.33 56.70 -19.88
CA SER A 672 3.16 56.56 -20.76
C SER A 672 2.65 55.21 -21.17
N SER A 673 1.44 54.98 -20.69
CA SER A 673 0.34 54.14 -21.18
C SER A 673 0.25 53.98 -22.71
N THR A 674 0.12 52.71 -23.15
CA THR A 674 -0.49 52.39 -24.44
C THR A 674 -1.55 51.32 -24.24
N THR A 675 -2.78 51.76 -24.46
CA THR A 675 -4.00 50.98 -24.57
C THR A 675 -3.97 50.07 -25.81
N ILE A 676 -4.29 48.77 -25.63
CA ILE A 676 -4.57 47.83 -26.72
C ILE A 676 -6.08 47.58 -26.73
N PRO A 677 -6.76 47.60 -27.89
CA PRO A 677 -8.21 47.54 -27.97
C PRO A 677 -8.74 46.12 -27.93
N LEU A 678 -9.90 45.94 -27.29
CA LEU A 678 -10.74 44.73 -27.31
C LEU A 678 -11.19 44.43 -28.76
N ALA A 679 -11.10 43.16 -29.15
CA ALA A 679 -11.78 42.61 -30.31
C ALA A 679 -13.12 41.96 -29.90
N PRO A 680 -14.14 41.99 -30.77
CA PRO A 680 -15.51 41.67 -30.39
C PRO A 680 -15.84 40.19 -30.39
N ALA A 681 -16.83 39.84 -29.56
CA ALA A 681 -17.45 38.53 -29.45
C ALA A 681 -18.10 38.10 -30.79
N SER A 682 -17.81 36.84 -31.21
CA SER A 682 -18.54 36.18 -32.28
C SER A 682 -19.37 35.00 -31.77
N SER A 683 -20.62 35.12 -32.07
CA SER A 683 -21.77 34.25 -31.98
C SER A 683 -21.56 32.73 -32.11
N SER A 684 -22.32 32.04 -31.27
CA SER A 684 -22.68 30.63 -31.29
C SER A 684 -23.31 30.16 -32.61
N THR A 685 -22.83 29.03 -33.15
CA THR A 685 -23.56 28.20 -34.11
C THR A 685 -23.68 26.77 -33.60
N PRO A 686 -24.84 26.12 -33.82
CA PRO A 686 -25.15 24.84 -33.23
C PRO A 686 -24.59 23.66 -34.02
N VAL A 687 -24.25 22.60 -33.32
CA VAL A 687 -23.79 21.29 -33.82
C VAL A 687 -24.97 20.55 -34.47
N PRO A 688 -24.84 19.96 -35.68
CA PRO A 688 -25.89 19.12 -36.28
C PRO A 688 -25.87 17.69 -35.70
N PRO A 689 -27.03 16.98 -35.70
CA PRO A 689 -27.16 15.63 -35.16
C PRO A 689 -26.61 14.58 -36.14
N ALA A 690 -26.17 13.45 -35.58
CA ALA A 690 -25.66 12.30 -36.30
C ALA A 690 -26.78 11.58 -37.11
N PRO A 691 -26.45 11.05 -38.31
CA PRO A 691 -27.44 10.35 -39.12
C PRO A 691 -27.66 8.91 -38.66
N ALA A 692 -28.94 8.48 -38.83
CA ALA A 692 -29.43 7.15 -38.54
C ALA A 692 -28.81 6.09 -39.50
N GLN A 693 -28.63 4.90 -38.97
CA GLN A 693 -28.23 3.71 -39.74
C GLN A 693 -29.39 3.20 -40.57
N GLU A 694 -29.22 3.12 -41.87
CA GLU A 694 -30.01 2.27 -42.74
C GLU A 694 -29.29 0.93 -42.97
N SER A 695 -30.03 -0.12 -42.83
CA SER A 695 -29.71 -1.50 -43.09
C SER A 695 -29.61 -1.75 -44.62
N SER A 696 -28.53 -2.29 -45.10
CA SER A 696 -28.50 -3.06 -46.34
C SER A 696 -27.60 -4.28 -46.18
N THR A 697 -28.25 -5.42 -46.33
CA THR A 697 -27.72 -6.76 -46.57
C THR A 697 -26.86 -6.78 -47.82
N ASP A 698 -25.62 -7.20 -47.72
CA ASP A 698 -25.01 -7.97 -48.80
C ASP A 698 -23.90 -8.91 -48.24
N SER A 699 -24.08 -10.15 -48.63
CA SER A 699 -23.28 -11.31 -48.32
C SER A 699 -22.05 -11.39 -49.20
N SER A 700 -20.85 -11.38 -48.61
CA SER A 700 -19.66 -11.96 -49.24
C SER A 700 -18.76 -12.59 -48.18
N ILE A 701 -18.68 -13.90 -48.29
CA ILE A 701 -17.86 -14.86 -47.57
C ILE A 701 -16.39 -14.55 -47.84
N LEU A 702 -15.60 -14.23 -46.81
CA LEU A 702 -14.15 -14.30 -46.86
C LEU A 702 -13.69 -15.45 -45.97
N GLU A 703 -13.23 -16.50 -46.67
CA GLU A 703 -12.52 -17.65 -46.12
C GLU A 703 -11.27 -17.24 -45.35
N VAL A 704 -11.24 -17.51 -44.06
CA VAL A 704 -10.02 -17.42 -43.21
C VAL A 704 -9.30 -18.75 -43.38
N LYS A 705 -8.15 -18.74 -44.07
CA LYS A 705 -7.20 -19.85 -44.14
C LYS A 705 -6.63 -20.15 -42.74
N GLN A 706 -6.81 -21.38 -42.30
CA GLN A 706 -6.11 -21.96 -41.13
C GLN A 706 -4.61 -22.16 -41.45
N PRO A 707 -3.73 -22.00 -40.44
CA PRO A 707 -2.32 -22.32 -40.60
C PRO A 707 -2.11 -23.84 -40.69
N PRO A 708 -1.02 -24.30 -41.35
CA PRO A 708 -0.76 -25.71 -41.56
C PRO A 708 -0.38 -26.45 -40.28
N PRO A 709 -0.67 -27.77 -40.18
CA PRO A 709 -0.33 -28.56 -39.03
C PRO A 709 1.19 -28.85 -38.94
N PRO A 710 1.75 -29.02 -37.75
CA PRO A 710 3.16 -29.35 -37.59
C PRO A 710 3.46 -30.81 -38.04
N PRO A 711 4.71 -31.12 -38.43
CA PRO A 711 5.08 -32.41 -38.96
C PRO A 711 5.02 -33.52 -37.89
N ALA A 712 4.65 -34.71 -38.33
CA ALA A 712 4.49 -35.91 -37.52
C ALA A 712 5.84 -36.34 -36.88
N GLU A 713 5.86 -36.49 -35.58
CA GLU A 713 6.93 -37.17 -34.87
C GLU A 713 6.69 -38.70 -34.83
N SER A 714 7.74 -39.40 -35.08
CA SER A 714 7.82 -40.85 -35.10
C SER A 714 7.81 -41.47 -33.73
N ASP A 715 7.02 -42.53 -33.58
CA ASP A 715 7.00 -43.62 -32.64
C ASP A 715 8.07 -43.69 -31.55
N SER A 716 7.63 -43.51 -30.28
CA SER A 716 8.27 -44.07 -29.10
C SER A 716 7.21 -44.40 -28.03
N GLY A 717 6.41 -45.39 -28.32
CA GLY A 717 5.40 -45.93 -27.41
C GLY A 717 5.96 -47.00 -26.48
N SER A 718 6.75 -46.65 -25.45
CA SER A 718 7.15 -47.61 -24.41
C SER A 718 7.36 -47.04 -23.00
N GLU A 719 7.23 -45.73 -22.79
CA GLU A 719 7.42 -45.17 -21.42
C GLU A 719 6.13 -44.72 -20.73
N GLU A 720 5.05 -44.42 -21.45
CA GLU A 720 3.78 -44.03 -20.81
C GLU A 720 3.05 -45.14 -20.04
N LYS A 721 3.24 -46.40 -20.40
CA LYS A 721 2.63 -47.52 -19.67
C LYS A 721 3.24 -47.81 -18.29
N LYS A 722 4.44 -47.34 -18.02
CA LYS A 722 5.08 -47.50 -16.70
C LYS A 722 4.68 -46.44 -15.67
N VAL A 723 4.22 -45.26 -16.14
CA VAL A 723 3.80 -44.18 -15.27
C VAL A 723 2.34 -44.37 -14.80
N GLU A 724 1.49 -44.98 -15.63
CA GLU A 724 0.09 -45.25 -15.28
C GLU A 724 -0.07 -46.43 -14.30
N GLU A 725 0.83 -47.37 -14.27
CA GLU A 725 0.85 -48.48 -13.30
C GLU A 725 1.42 -48.08 -11.92
N ALA A 726 2.25 -47.02 -11.86
CA ALA A 726 2.78 -46.49 -10.61
C ALA A 726 1.75 -45.59 -9.88
N THR A 727 0.85 -44.96 -10.61
CA THR A 727 -0.18 -44.06 -10.03
C THR A 727 -1.38 -44.81 -9.45
N LYS A 728 -1.61 -46.08 -9.87
CA LYS A 728 -2.68 -46.92 -9.32
C LYS A 728 -2.33 -47.66 -8.01
N LYS A 729 -1.10 -47.56 -7.53
CA LYS A 729 -0.65 -48.16 -6.25
C LYS A 729 -0.60 -47.22 -5.06
N ILE A 730 -1.02 -45.95 -5.21
CA ILE A 730 -1.02 -44.93 -4.13
C ILE A 730 -2.44 -44.58 -3.67
N ILE A 731 -3.48 -45.21 -4.23
CA ILE A 731 -4.87 -45.01 -3.78
C ILE A 731 -5.46 -46.40 -3.42
N LEU A 732 -5.02 -46.93 -2.32
CA LEU A 732 -5.70 -47.93 -1.52
C LEU A 732 -5.29 -47.72 -0.06
#